data_79e963cb111075bf1ef228f83eec286a
#
_entry.id   79e963cb111075bf1ef228f83eec286a
#
_cell.length_a   1.000
_cell.length_b   1.000
_cell.length_c   1.000
_cell.angle_alpha   90.00
_cell.angle_beta   90.00
_cell.angle_gamma   90.00
#
_symmetry.space_group_name_H-M   'P 1'
#
loop_
_entity.id
_entity.type
_entity.pdbx_description
1 polymer ?
#
loop_
_entity_poly.entity_id
_entity_poly.type
_entity_poly.pdbx_seq_one_letter_code
_entity_poly.pdbx_strand_id
1 'polypeptide(L)'
;MTSRVSILAAVAALAAAILYAAVADSYGVFLAATISLTAIACIGLNVLLGLAGQISLGHIGFMAIGAYTTVLLMEKAGWPYLAATVAAIALVSVVGGLLAMPALRVRGPYLAMVTIAFGFIVEHGTIEWRDLTGGGNGLILTAPPEVFGFPLSERHLAIAGIVLVFAGLILFERLKRSGWGYAMRAARDTEVATRSIGIDLVRVRTVAFIISAAAMALAGALFAPLQGYISPSSFPFLQSILLLFGVMVGGAGSALGPVIGAALVVLLPEMLSDLAEYRLLAFGVLLFAVLRLAPSGIMGLLEQFAARFLPTGSKADTGAMGAEPVADLGIGTSSASRLDVANLSISFGGVRAVQDVSFTAEPGTVTSVIGPNGAGKTSALNLLCGFYRPKSGTVKLGDRDVTGLPSHQLARVGVARTFQTTQLFGSLSIIENVLLAATAGKLGNIVSALHNDAQERLARSLLRFAGVDGDLSRRADALPHGEKRLVEIARALALRPKVLLLDEPAAGLSKGDKQRLTVLLRRIAETGIAVIIVEHDMPMIMSLSDLIVVLDGGKRIAIGDAAAIRNDPLVRKAYLGDAPSGERRRAPRPAKQGTALEVRTLDAFYGLSRALGGVDLAVAPGEAIAVLGANGAGKTTLMRSIAGLEPPRSVGEIRLSGARVDKMPAHIRARAGIVLVPEGRQVFPELTVRQNLQLGAFARKGLDLDAEIDAMFARFPRLKERINHRAGLLSGGEQQMLAVARGLLTAPKVFMLDEPSLGLAPLVVDELFASFEQLRVEGMTLIVVDQMAGQALALADRAYLLETGAILKSGAAEIIAEDPSLEAAYLGGEAHGSSVPRTAVLAS
;
A
#
# COMPACT_ATOMS: atom_id res chain seq x y z
N MET A 1 -23.98 -3.21 30.49
CA MET A 1 -23.93 -4.48 31.24
C MET A 1 -22.72 -5.34 30.87
N THR A 2 -22.24 -5.34 29.64
CA THR A 2 -21.08 -6.14 29.16
C THR A 2 -19.75 -5.81 29.85
N SER A 3 -19.49 -4.54 30.24
CA SER A 3 -18.21 -4.17 30.86
C SER A 3 -18.05 -4.67 32.30
N ARG A 4 -19.16 -4.73 33.08
CA ARG A 4 -19.13 -5.25 34.47
C ARG A 4 -18.93 -6.75 34.51
N VAL A 5 -19.54 -7.49 33.60
CA VAL A 5 -19.39 -8.96 33.52
C VAL A 5 -17.94 -9.31 33.07
N SER A 6 -17.36 -8.59 32.15
CA SER A 6 -15.95 -8.84 31.72
C SER A 6 -14.95 -8.52 32.85
N ILE A 7 -15.18 -7.48 33.65
CA ILE A 7 -14.34 -7.15 34.80
C ILE A 7 -14.44 -8.24 35.89
N LEU A 8 -15.66 -8.68 36.21
CA LEU A 8 -15.87 -9.75 37.18
C LEU A 8 -15.19 -11.05 36.73
N ALA A 9 -15.31 -11.41 35.46
CA ALA A 9 -14.64 -12.59 34.88
C ALA A 9 -13.13 -12.49 34.99
N ALA A 10 -12.53 -11.32 34.69
CA ALA A 10 -11.10 -11.09 34.82
C ALA A 10 -10.61 -11.18 36.26
N VAL A 11 -11.36 -10.60 37.22
CA VAL A 11 -11.07 -10.70 38.66
C VAL A 11 -11.19 -12.14 39.17
N ALA A 12 -12.21 -12.88 38.74
CA ALA A 12 -12.39 -14.28 39.08
C ALA A 12 -11.23 -15.14 38.50
N ALA A 13 -10.81 -14.91 37.28
CA ALA A 13 -9.68 -15.60 36.67
C ALA A 13 -8.34 -15.29 37.37
N LEU A 14 -8.13 -14.04 37.79
CA LEU A 14 -6.96 -13.66 38.60
C LEU A 14 -6.99 -14.37 39.95
N ALA A 15 -8.12 -14.35 40.65
CA ALA A 15 -8.27 -15.01 41.94
C ALA A 15 -8.05 -16.52 41.83
N ALA A 16 -8.59 -17.17 40.82
CA ALA A 16 -8.39 -18.59 40.54
C ALA A 16 -6.90 -18.92 40.25
N ALA A 17 -6.21 -18.09 39.47
CA ALA A 17 -4.79 -18.30 39.20
C ALA A 17 -3.91 -18.11 40.44
N ILE A 18 -4.22 -17.11 41.29
CA ILE A 18 -3.53 -16.91 42.59
C ILE A 18 -3.80 -18.07 43.53
N LEU A 19 -5.07 -18.53 43.62
CA LEU A 19 -5.46 -19.67 44.46
C LEU A 19 -4.72 -20.92 44.03
N TYR A 20 -4.62 -21.16 42.69
CA TYR A 20 -3.85 -22.29 42.18
C TYR A 20 -2.39 -22.20 42.66
N ALA A 21 -1.71 -21.05 42.46
CA ALA A 21 -0.32 -20.86 42.88
C ALA A 21 -0.12 -20.98 44.40
N ALA A 22 -1.18 -20.67 45.21
CA ALA A 22 -1.14 -20.80 46.67
C ALA A 22 -1.25 -22.25 47.15
N VAL A 23 -1.97 -23.12 46.43
CA VAL A 23 -2.30 -24.49 46.85
C VAL A 23 -1.47 -25.55 46.10
N ALA A 24 -0.96 -25.25 44.88
CA ALA A 24 -0.23 -26.17 44.07
C ALA A 24 1.07 -26.68 44.76
N ASP A 25 1.53 -27.84 44.34
CA ASP A 25 2.83 -28.39 44.70
C ASP A 25 4.00 -27.57 44.12
N SER A 26 5.20 -27.85 44.54
CA SER A 26 6.40 -27.08 44.11
C SER A 26 6.58 -27.13 42.59
N TYR A 27 6.25 -28.22 41.92
CA TYR A 27 6.34 -28.33 40.48
C TYR A 27 5.30 -27.48 39.78
N GLY A 28 4.05 -27.51 40.21
CA GLY A 28 2.97 -26.66 39.70
C GLY A 28 3.24 -25.17 39.91
N VAL A 29 3.84 -24.80 41.06
CA VAL A 29 4.27 -23.42 41.34
C VAL A 29 5.37 -22.98 40.37
N PHE A 30 6.40 -23.78 40.16
CA PHE A 30 7.48 -23.50 39.20
C PHE A 30 6.94 -23.37 37.77
N LEU A 31 6.03 -24.23 37.37
CA LEU A 31 5.40 -24.19 36.06
C LEU A 31 4.56 -22.91 35.87
N ALA A 32 3.76 -22.55 36.88
CA ALA A 32 2.97 -21.31 36.87
C ALA A 32 3.86 -20.05 36.80
N ALA A 33 4.97 -20.03 37.51
CA ALA A 33 5.96 -18.95 37.46
C ALA A 33 6.57 -18.86 36.05
N THR A 34 7.02 -19.98 35.47
CA THR A 34 7.62 -20.04 34.12
C THR A 34 6.64 -19.59 33.05
N ILE A 35 5.36 -20.01 33.09
CA ILE A 35 4.29 -19.55 32.19
C ILE A 35 4.11 -18.03 32.35
N SER A 36 4.10 -17.51 33.57
CA SER A 36 3.92 -16.07 33.83
C SER A 36 5.06 -15.23 33.25
N LEU A 37 6.31 -15.66 33.44
CA LEU A 37 7.49 -15.01 32.85
C LEU A 37 7.43 -14.98 31.32
N THR A 38 7.14 -16.15 30.72
CA THR A 38 7.01 -16.30 29.28
C THR A 38 5.85 -15.43 28.75
N ALA A 39 4.73 -15.34 29.49
CA ALA A 39 3.60 -14.51 29.13
C ALA A 39 3.95 -13.00 29.15
N ILE A 40 4.69 -12.53 30.18
CA ILE A 40 5.17 -11.14 30.24
C ILE A 40 6.05 -10.83 29.01
N ALA A 41 7.00 -11.73 28.68
CA ALA A 41 7.85 -11.59 27.51
C ALA A 41 7.02 -11.57 26.22
N CYS A 42 6.04 -12.49 26.07
CA CYS A 42 5.15 -12.54 24.91
C CYS A 42 4.23 -11.33 24.81
N ILE A 43 3.71 -10.76 25.92
CA ILE A 43 2.92 -9.51 25.91
C ILE A 43 3.78 -8.36 25.40
N GLY A 44 5.03 -8.23 25.84
CA GLY A 44 5.96 -7.24 25.32
C GLY A 44 6.22 -7.39 23.83
N LEU A 45 6.51 -8.60 23.37
CA LEU A 45 6.75 -8.89 21.96
C LEU A 45 5.49 -8.68 21.11
N ASN A 46 4.30 -8.89 21.68
CA ASN A 46 3.02 -8.64 21.02
C ASN A 46 2.77 -7.14 20.74
N VAL A 47 3.32 -6.23 21.52
CA VAL A 47 3.29 -4.80 21.20
C VAL A 47 4.06 -4.54 19.91
N LEU A 48 5.24 -5.13 19.76
CA LEU A 48 6.09 -4.93 18.59
C LEU A 48 5.58 -5.65 17.35
N LEU A 49 5.26 -6.94 17.46
CA LEU A 49 4.76 -7.76 16.36
C LEU A 49 3.30 -7.48 16.07
N GLY A 50 2.45 -7.55 17.10
CA GLY A 50 1.00 -7.53 16.96
C GLY A 50 0.46 -6.15 16.61
N LEU A 51 0.93 -5.09 17.29
CA LEU A 51 0.48 -3.73 17.02
C LEU A 51 1.32 -3.05 15.95
N ALA A 52 2.66 -3.06 16.06
CA ALA A 52 3.53 -2.31 15.15
C ALA A 52 3.98 -3.09 13.90
N GLY A 53 3.69 -4.39 13.80
CA GLY A 53 4.01 -5.24 12.65
C GLY A 53 5.51 -5.46 12.43
N GLN A 54 6.32 -5.35 13.49
CA GLN A 54 7.77 -5.48 13.42
C GLN A 54 8.21 -6.83 13.97
N ILE A 55 8.89 -7.61 13.11
CA ILE A 55 9.43 -8.93 13.48
C ILE A 55 10.82 -8.72 14.09
N SER A 56 11.00 -9.23 15.31
CA SER A 56 12.28 -9.24 15.99
C SER A 56 12.62 -10.63 16.51
N LEU A 57 13.82 -11.11 16.19
CA LEU A 57 14.34 -12.43 16.54
C LEU A 57 15.46 -12.37 17.58
N GLY A 58 15.80 -11.22 18.12
CA GLY A 58 16.86 -11.04 19.13
C GLY A 58 16.34 -10.61 20.50
N HIS A 59 15.03 -10.76 20.77
CA HIS A 59 14.40 -10.23 21.98
C HIS A 59 14.90 -10.94 23.24
N ILE A 60 15.39 -12.18 23.13
CA ILE A 60 16.01 -12.89 24.26
C ILE A 60 17.22 -12.13 24.81
N GLY A 61 17.95 -11.37 23.98
CA GLY A 61 19.04 -10.53 24.43
C GLY A 61 18.61 -9.45 25.43
N PHE A 62 17.43 -8.85 25.27
CA PHE A 62 16.89 -7.93 26.26
C PHE A 62 16.56 -8.60 27.57
N MET A 63 16.04 -9.82 27.53
CA MET A 63 15.78 -10.64 28.71
C MET A 63 17.09 -10.99 29.44
N ALA A 64 18.11 -11.38 28.69
CA ALA A 64 19.45 -11.64 29.22
C ALA A 64 20.05 -10.41 29.92
N ILE A 65 20.08 -9.24 29.25
CA ILE A 65 20.57 -7.99 29.86
C ILE A 65 19.77 -7.67 31.14
N GLY A 66 18.46 -7.85 31.13
CA GLY A 66 17.60 -7.61 32.29
C GLY A 66 17.97 -8.52 33.47
N ALA A 67 18.13 -9.83 33.23
CA ALA A 67 18.54 -10.81 34.23
C ALA A 67 19.92 -10.53 34.79
N TYR A 68 20.93 -10.38 33.91
CA TYR A 68 22.32 -10.09 34.35
C TYR A 68 22.42 -8.78 35.11
N THR A 69 21.76 -7.71 34.65
CA THR A 69 21.79 -6.41 35.35
C THR A 69 21.19 -6.52 36.74
N THR A 70 20.05 -7.23 36.88
CA THR A 70 19.43 -7.42 38.20
C THR A 70 20.35 -8.17 39.15
N VAL A 71 20.95 -9.31 38.72
CA VAL A 71 21.86 -10.11 39.56
C VAL A 71 23.14 -9.33 39.92
N LEU A 72 23.75 -8.64 38.95
CA LEU A 72 24.96 -7.86 39.18
C LEU A 72 24.76 -6.73 40.19
N LEU A 73 23.64 -6.01 40.10
CA LEU A 73 23.33 -4.96 41.04
C LEU A 73 23.04 -5.49 42.43
N MET A 74 22.42 -6.67 42.54
CA MET A 74 22.19 -7.32 43.84
C MET A 74 23.48 -7.86 44.43
N GLU A 75 24.21 -8.74 43.74
CA GLU A 75 25.34 -9.48 44.25
C GLU A 75 26.61 -8.66 44.39
N LYS A 76 26.92 -7.77 43.41
CA LYS A 76 28.16 -7.00 43.43
C LYS A 76 27.96 -5.60 44.00
N ALA A 77 26.78 -4.97 43.83
CA ALA A 77 26.56 -3.60 44.31
C ALA A 77 25.70 -3.53 45.58
N GLY A 78 25.14 -4.66 46.07
CA GLY A 78 24.32 -4.72 47.27
C GLY A 78 22.98 -4.00 47.18
N TRP A 79 22.45 -3.79 45.96
CA TRP A 79 21.16 -3.11 45.77
C TRP A 79 19.98 -3.97 46.17
N PRO A 80 18.91 -3.38 46.75
CA PRO A 80 17.65 -4.12 46.96
C PRO A 80 17.07 -4.61 45.64
N TYR A 81 16.44 -5.81 45.64
CA TYR A 81 15.93 -6.47 44.45
C TYR A 81 15.01 -5.55 43.60
N LEU A 82 14.04 -4.86 44.22
CA LEU A 82 13.16 -3.96 43.50
C LEU A 82 13.89 -2.82 42.81
N ALA A 83 14.87 -2.23 43.47
CA ALA A 83 15.68 -1.15 42.89
C ALA A 83 16.53 -1.67 41.72
N ALA A 84 17.14 -2.85 41.86
CA ALA A 84 17.89 -3.51 40.80
C ALA A 84 17.01 -3.84 39.60
N THR A 85 15.77 -4.35 39.83
CA THR A 85 14.78 -4.61 38.78
C THR A 85 14.39 -3.33 38.02
N VAL A 86 14.09 -2.24 38.72
CA VAL A 86 13.77 -0.95 38.09
C VAL A 86 14.92 -0.44 37.25
N ALA A 87 16.16 -0.52 37.78
CA ALA A 87 17.36 -0.12 37.05
C ALA A 87 17.60 -0.97 35.80
N ALA A 88 17.38 -2.29 35.88
CA ALA A 88 17.46 -3.20 34.74
C ALA A 88 16.43 -2.84 33.65
N ILE A 89 15.18 -2.58 34.03
CA ILE A 89 14.13 -2.13 33.09
C ILE A 89 14.54 -0.81 32.43
N ALA A 90 15.04 0.15 33.20
CA ALA A 90 15.49 1.45 32.68
C ALA A 90 16.65 1.29 31.68
N LEU A 91 17.67 0.51 32.05
CA LEU A 91 18.84 0.26 31.18
C LEU A 91 18.41 -0.41 29.87
N VAL A 92 17.62 -1.47 29.95
CA VAL A 92 17.15 -2.22 28.75
C VAL A 92 16.22 -1.37 27.89
N SER A 93 15.42 -0.50 28.49
CA SER A 93 14.58 0.47 27.75
C SER A 93 15.44 1.45 26.93
N VAL A 94 16.55 1.91 27.48
CA VAL A 94 17.53 2.76 26.75
C VAL A 94 18.19 1.97 25.63
N VAL A 95 18.64 0.73 25.89
CA VAL A 95 19.23 -0.15 24.86
C VAL A 95 18.23 -0.43 23.75
N GLY A 96 16.96 -0.71 24.08
CA GLY A 96 15.90 -0.91 23.11
C GLY A 96 15.63 0.32 22.25
N GLY A 97 15.63 1.51 22.85
CA GLY A 97 15.52 2.79 22.13
C GLY A 97 16.71 3.05 21.19
N LEU A 98 17.93 2.73 21.63
CA LEU A 98 19.14 2.84 20.80
C LEU A 98 19.13 1.85 19.63
N LEU A 99 18.72 0.59 19.88
CA LEU A 99 18.62 -0.43 18.83
C LEU A 99 17.53 -0.08 17.79
N ALA A 100 16.47 0.59 18.20
CA ALA A 100 15.44 1.03 17.29
C ALA A 100 15.98 1.97 16.20
N MET A 101 16.98 2.82 16.46
CA MET A 101 17.50 3.80 15.50
C MET A 101 18.07 3.17 14.22
N PRO A 102 19.01 2.22 14.24
CA PRO A 102 19.49 1.54 13.05
C PRO A 102 18.41 0.62 12.44
N ALA A 103 17.61 -0.03 13.30
CA ALA A 103 16.53 -0.93 12.88
C ALA A 103 15.45 -0.22 12.03
N LEU A 104 15.20 1.06 12.28
CA LEU A 104 14.23 1.87 11.53
C LEU A 104 14.72 2.32 10.14
N ARG A 105 16.00 2.21 9.84
CA ARG A 105 16.57 2.51 8.52
C ARG A 105 16.38 1.35 7.54
N VAL A 106 16.11 0.16 8.04
CA VAL A 106 15.95 -1.06 7.24
C VAL A 106 14.50 -1.55 7.29
N ARG A 107 14.06 -2.22 6.23
CA ARG A 107 12.67 -2.67 6.08
C ARG A 107 12.59 -4.18 5.92
N GLY A 108 11.46 -4.76 6.36
CA GLY A 108 11.15 -6.17 6.14
C GLY A 108 12.18 -7.12 6.78
N PRO A 109 12.70 -8.11 6.03
CA PRO A 109 13.61 -9.14 6.56
C PRO A 109 14.91 -8.60 7.17
N TYR A 110 15.38 -7.44 6.72
CA TYR A 110 16.62 -6.83 7.25
C TYR A 110 16.50 -6.41 8.72
N LEU A 111 15.30 -6.05 9.18
CA LEU A 111 15.07 -5.75 10.60
C LEU A 111 15.31 -7.00 11.46
N ALA A 112 14.83 -8.15 11.00
CA ALA A 112 15.07 -9.42 11.69
C ALA A 112 16.57 -9.72 11.78
N MET A 113 17.36 -9.49 10.72
CA MET A 113 18.83 -9.66 10.73
C MET A 113 19.52 -8.77 11.78
N VAL A 114 19.15 -7.49 11.87
CA VAL A 114 19.71 -6.55 12.87
C VAL A 114 19.42 -7.04 14.28
N THR A 115 18.21 -7.53 14.54
CA THR A 115 17.83 -8.02 15.87
C THR A 115 18.46 -9.36 16.20
N ILE A 116 18.67 -10.26 15.23
CA ILE A 116 19.46 -11.50 15.39
C ILE A 116 20.90 -11.14 15.79
N ALA A 117 21.53 -10.24 15.04
CA ALA A 117 22.90 -9.79 15.35
C ALA A 117 23.00 -9.22 16.77
N PHE A 118 22.00 -8.43 17.21
CA PHE A 118 21.93 -7.95 18.59
C PHE A 118 21.87 -9.12 19.61
N GLY A 119 21.04 -10.14 19.37
CA GLY A 119 20.95 -11.31 20.23
C GLY A 119 22.32 -12.01 20.38
N PHE A 120 23.02 -12.24 19.26
CA PHE A 120 24.36 -12.83 19.28
C PHE A 120 25.41 -11.94 19.95
N ILE A 121 25.37 -10.63 19.76
CA ILE A 121 26.26 -9.69 20.45
C ILE A 121 26.09 -9.79 21.96
N VAL A 122 24.84 -9.85 22.44
CA VAL A 122 24.57 -10.00 23.88
C VAL A 122 25.05 -11.35 24.39
N GLU A 123 24.73 -12.45 23.70
CA GLU A 123 25.15 -13.80 24.06
C GLU A 123 26.68 -13.91 24.16
N HIS A 124 27.40 -13.51 23.10
CA HIS A 124 28.86 -13.54 23.08
C HIS A 124 29.47 -12.54 24.06
N GLY A 125 28.85 -11.36 24.21
CA GLY A 125 29.29 -10.36 25.19
C GLY A 125 29.22 -10.89 26.63
N THR A 126 28.18 -11.67 26.97
CA THR A 126 28.06 -12.31 28.30
C THR A 126 29.09 -13.41 28.49
N ILE A 127 29.55 -14.08 27.45
CA ILE A 127 30.60 -15.10 27.50
C ILE A 127 31.98 -14.45 27.72
N GLU A 128 32.28 -13.38 26.98
CA GLU A 128 33.61 -12.76 26.99
C GLU A 128 33.88 -11.86 28.20
N TRP A 129 32.89 -11.23 28.78
CA TRP A 129 33.03 -10.37 29.97
C TRP A 129 33.13 -11.17 31.29
N ARG A 130 34.07 -12.13 31.32
CA ARG A 130 34.22 -13.12 32.41
C ARG A 130 34.24 -12.51 33.82
N ASP A 131 34.92 -11.39 34.02
CA ASP A 131 35.04 -10.73 35.34
C ASP A 131 33.71 -10.11 35.81
N LEU A 132 32.84 -9.75 34.86
CA LEU A 132 31.56 -9.15 35.18
C LEU A 132 30.45 -10.22 35.27
N THR A 133 30.33 -11.05 34.27
CA THR A 133 29.20 -11.96 34.03
C THR A 133 29.45 -13.39 34.52
N GLY A 134 30.68 -13.72 34.95
CA GLY A 134 31.09 -15.10 35.20
C GLY A 134 31.40 -15.91 33.94
N GLY A 135 31.33 -15.28 32.75
CA GLY A 135 31.56 -15.95 31.45
C GLY A 135 30.64 -17.11 31.23
N GLY A 136 31.17 -18.20 30.66
CA GLY A 136 30.40 -19.44 30.42
C GLY A 136 29.86 -20.09 31.71
N ASN A 137 30.50 -19.86 32.88
CA ASN A 137 30.05 -20.37 34.17
C ASN A 137 28.82 -19.64 34.75
N GLY A 138 28.54 -18.43 34.27
CA GLY A 138 27.40 -17.65 34.73
C GLY A 138 27.53 -17.10 36.16
N LEU A 139 26.41 -16.69 36.73
CA LEU A 139 26.27 -16.13 38.06
C LEU A 139 25.25 -16.92 38.89
N ILE A 140 25.57 -17.17 40.17
CA ILE A 140 24.71 -17.82 41.15
C ILE A 140 24.16 -16.75 42.07
N LEU A 141 22.88 -16.75 42.38
CA LEU A 141 22.34 -15.97 43.46
C LEU A 141 22.71 -16.63 44.79
N THR A 142 23.43 -15.88 45.63
CA THR A 142 23.92 -16.40 46.92
C THR A 142 22.81 -16.46 47.97
N ALA A 143 21.80 -15.62 47.85
CA ALA A 143 20.64 -15.61 48.77
C ALA A 143 19.35 -15.32 47.98
N PRO A 144 18.19 -15.84 48.44
CA PRO A 144 16.91 -15.48 47.83
C PRO A 144 16.67 -13.97 47.97
N PRO A 145 16.17 -13.29 46.94
CA PRO A 145 15.92 -11.86 46.98
C PRO A 145 14.89 -11.51 48.06
N GLU A 146 15.10 -10.39 48.73
CA GLU A 146 14.20 -9.87 49.75
C GLU A 146 13.44 -8.66 49.24
N VAL A 147 12.15 -8.59 49.62
CA VAL A 147 11.30 -7.41 49.39
C VAL A 147 10.74 -6.98 50.74
N PHE A 148 11.07 -5.76 51.16
CA PHE A 148 10.72 -5.19 52.45
C PHE A 148 11.12 -6.09 53.67
N GLY A 149 12.24 -6.82 53.57
CA GLY A 149 12.74 -7.73 54.61
C GLY A 149 12.11 -9.14 54.61
N PHE A 150 11.25 -9.44 53.62
CA PHE A 150 10.66 -10.77 53.45
C PHE A 150 11.35 -11.50 52.29
N PRO A 151 11.93 -12.72 52.50
CA PRO A 151 12.51 -13.48 51.42
C PRO A 151 11.45 -13.98 50.43
N LEU A 152 11.73 -13.80 49.14
CA LEU A 152 10.84 -14.26 48.08
C LEU A 152 11.05 -15.76 47.82
N SER A 153 10.06 -16.56 48.16
CA SER A 153 9.99 -17.98 47.73
C SER A 153 9.51 -18.07 46.28
N GLU A 154 9.68 -19.25 45.64
CA GLU A 154 9.14 -19.54 44.29
C GLU A 154 7.63 -19.24 44.19
N ARG A 155 6.88 -19.53 45.25
CA ARG A 155 5.45 -19.24 45.37
C ARG A 155 5.14 -17.75 45.32
N HIS A 156 5.94 -16.93 45.99
CA HIS A 156 5.81 -15.48 45.93
C HIS A 156 6.11 -14.94 44.54
N LEU A 157 7.13 -15.50 43.86
CA LEU A 157 7.48 -15.14 42.48
C LEU A 157 6.38 -15.57 41.48
N ALA A 158 5.77 -16.76 41.66
CA ALA A 158 4.65 -17.19 40.85
C ALA A 158 3.43 -16.25 40.98
N ILE A 159 3.06 -15.90 42.21
CA ILE A 159 1.95 -14.97 42.48
C ILE A 159 2.27 -13.59 41.91
N ALA A 160 3.48 -13.06 42.11
CA ALA A 160 3.92 -11.78 41.55
C ALA A 160 3.89 -11.81 40.01
N GLY A 161 4.36 -12.89 39.39
CA GLY A 161 4.31 -13.11 37.95
C GLY A 161 2.86 -13.10 37.42
N ILE A 162 1.93 -13.80 38.07
CA ILE A 162 0.50 -13.81 37.70
C ILE A 162 -0.07 -12.37 37.77
N VAL A 163 0.17 -11.65 38.85
CA VAL A 163 -0.30 -10.25 39.01
C VAL A 163 0.27 -9.35 37.92
N LEU A 164 1.54 -9.51 37.60
CA LEU A 164 2.21 -8.75 36.54
C LEU A 164 1.67 -9.09 35.14
N VAL A 165 1.32 -10.33 34.86
CA VAL A 165 0.63 -10.75 33.61
C VAL A 165 -0.70 -10.00 33.50
N PHE A 166 -1.54 -10.03 34.54
CA PHE A 166 -2.82 -9.33 34.50
C PHE A 166 -2.67 -7.81 34.38
N ALA A 167 -1.69 -7.22 35.07
CA ALA A 167 -1.34 -5.82 34.88
C ALA A 167 -0.89 -5.54 33.43
N GLY A 168 -0.05 -6.41 32.87
CA GLY A 168 0.39 -6.35 31.48
C GLY A 168 -0.75 -6.44 30.47
N LEU A 169 -1.74 -7.32 30.70
CA LEU A 169 -2.93 -7.43 29.87
C LEU A 169 -3.77 -6.14 29.88
N ILE A 170 -3.97 -5.56 31.08
CA ILE A 170 -4.69 -4.29 31.23
C ILE A 170 -3.94 -3.16 30.50
N LEU A 171 -2.64 -3.07 30.69
CA LEU A 171 -1.80 -2.06 30.03
C LEU A 171 -1.80 -2.24 28.51
N PHE A 172 -1.71 -3.48 28.01
CA PHE A 172 -1.77 -3.78 26.59
C PHE A 172 -3.12 -3.35 25.98
N GLU A 173 -4.24 -3.68 26.64
CA GLU A 173 -5.57 -3.31 26.14
C GLU A 173 -5.78 -1.78 26.17
N ARG A 174 -5.26 -1.09 27.19
CA ARG A 174 -5.26 0.38 27.23
C ARG A 174 -4.38 0.96 26.14
N LEU A 175 -3.17 0.45 25.94
CA LEU A 175 -2.28 0.85 24.84
C LEU A 175 -2.97 0.65 23.49
N LYS A 176 -3.57 -0.52 23.25
CA LYS A 176 -4.28 -0.85 22.00
C LYS A 176 -5.39 0.16 21.68
N ARG A 177 -6.08 0.68 22.70
CA ARG A 177 -7.16 1.69 22.56
C ARG A 177 -6.66 3.13 22.64
N SER A 178 -5.40 3.35 22.88
CA SER A 178 -4.78 4.69 22.91
C SER A 178 -4.43 5.19 21.52
N GLY A 179 -4.17 6.51 21.39
CA GLY A 179 -3.65 7.08 20.14
C GLY A 179 -2.37 6.42 19.65
N TRP A 180 -1.51 5.96 20.56
CA TRP A 180 -0.28 5.24 20.25
C TRP A 180 -0.56 3.85 19.65
N GLY A 181 -1.49 3.10 20.22
CA GLY A 181 -1.87 1.78 19.69
C GLY A 181 -2.53 1.88 18.31
N TYR A 182 -3.36 2.90 18.09
CA TYR A 182 -3.91 3.20 16.76
C TYR A 182 -2.81 3.59 15.77
N ALA A 183 -1.86 4.44 16.18
CA ALA A 183 -0.72 4.85 15.35
C ALA A 183 0.19 3.67 15.01
N MET A 184 0.43 2.74 15.93
CA MET A 184 1.20 1.51 15.68
C MET A 184 0.51 0.65 14.63
N ARG A 185 -0.81 0.40 14.74
CA ARG A 185 -1.59 -0.37 13.77
C ARG A 185 -1.64 0.32 12.41
N ALA A 186 -1.84 1.63 12.38
CA ALA A 186 -1.78 2.41 11.15
C ALA A 186 -0.42 2.32 10.47
N ALA A 187 0.69 2.42 11.23
CA ALA A 187 2.04 2.27 10.71
C ALA A 187 2.35 0.87 10.18
N ARG A 188 1.72 -0.16 10.74
CA ARG A 188 1.77 -1.54 10.24
C ARG A 188 1.03 -1.69 8.92
N ASP A 189 -0.17 -1.11 8.82
CA ASP A 189 -1.03 -1.26 7.64
C ASP A 189 -0.48 -0.45 6.45
N THR A 190 -0.11 0.82 6.64
CA THR A 190 0.45 1.68 5.58
C THR A 190 1.29 2.84 6.15
N GLU A 191 2.60 2.79 5.89
CA GLU A 191 3.54 3.83 6.34
C GLU A 191 3.27 5.19 5.68
N VAL A 192 2.92 5.16 4.39
CA VAL A 192 2.72 6.37 3.58
C VAL A 192 1.53 7.17 4.11
N ALA A 193 0.38 6.52 4.30
CA ALA A 193 -0.80 7.16 4.86
C ALA A 193 -0.59 7.61 6.30
N THR A 194 0.16 6.86 7.11
CA THR A 194 0.45 7.24 8.50
C THR A 194 1.24 8.54 8.59
N ARG A 195 2.22 8.74 7.70
CA ARG A 195 2.96 10.02 7.62
C ARG A 195 2.06 11.16 7.14
N SER A 196 1.15 10.90 6.20
CA SER A 196 0.26 11.93 5.65
C SER A 196 -0.79 12.45 6.63
N ILE A 197 -1.04 11.74 7.74
CA ILE A 197 -1.90 12.21 8.85
C ILE A 197 -1.13 12.81 10.02
N GLY A 198 0.13 13.19 9.82
CA GLY A 198 0.95 13.92 10.81
C GLY A 198 1.67 13.05 11.83
N ILE A 199 1.69 11.72 11.67
CA ILE A 199 2.33 10.80 12.62
C ILE A 199 3.79 10.56 12.23
N ASP A 200 4.68 10.72 13.19
CA ASP A 200 6.10 10.40 13.07
C ASP A 200 6.33 8.90 13.29
N LEU A 201 6.61 8.16 12.23
CA LEU A 201 6.84 6.71 12.27
C LEU A 201 8.04 6.33 13.15
N VAL A 202 9.09 7.15 13.17
CA VAL A 202 10.29 6.87 13.96
C VAL A 202 9.92 6.82 15.42
N ARG A 203 9.20 7.83 15.91
CA ARG A 203 8.74 7.88 17.30
C ARG A 203 7.83 6.71 17.66
N VAL A 204 6.86 6.39 16.81
CA VAL A 204 5.90 5.30 17.07
C VAL A 204 6.61 3.95 17.20
N ARG A 205 7.53 3.66 16.29
CA ARG A 205 8.31 2.42 16.29
C ARG A 205 9.27 2.35 17.45
N THR A 206 9.97 3.45 17.77
CA THR A 206 10.89 3.50 18.93
C THR A 206 10.15 3.23 20.24
N VAL A 207 8.96 3.82 20.42
CA VAL A 207 8.13 3.55 21.62
C VAL A 207 7.70 2.08 21.69
N ALA A 208 7.32 1.46 20.57
CA ALA A 208 6.99 0.05 20.54
C ALA A 208 8.18 -0.83 20.95
N PHE A 209 9.42 -0.51 20.49
CA PHE A 209 10.64 -1.20 20.91
C PHE A 209 10.93 -1.03 22.39
N ILE A 210 10.83 0.18 22.92
CA ILE A 210 11.06 0.48 24.35
C ILE A 210 10.11 -0.32 25.23
N ILE A 211 8.80 -0.34 24.89
CA ILE A 211 7.79 -1.08 25.68
C ILE A 211 8.10 -2.59 25.62
N SER A 212 8.43 -3.11 24.45
CA SER A 212 8.75 -4.53 24.27
C SER A 212 10.03 -4.91 25.05
N ALA A 213 11.08 -4.09 24.97
CA ALA A 213 12.33 -4.31 25.68
C ALA A 213 12.15 -4.23 27.22
N ALA A 214 11.36 -3.28 27.71
CA ALA A 214 11.03 -3.15 29.14
C ALA A 214 10.32 -4.40 29.69
N ALA A 215 9.36 -4.96 28.93
CA ALA A 215 8.67 -6.19 29.33
C ALA A 215 9.63 -7.39 29.35
N MET A 216 10.55 -7.47 28.37
CA MET A 216 11.60 -8.50 28.35
C MET A 216 12.55 -8.38 29.54
N ALA A 217 12.95 -7.15 29.90
CA ALA A 217 13.80 -6.91 31.07
C ALA A 217 13.11 -7.33 32.37
N LEU A 218 11.81 -7.03 32.50
CA LEU A 218 11.00 -7.46 33.64
C LEU A 218 10.95 -9.00 33.74
N ALA A 219 10.70 -9.69 32.62
CA ALA A 219 10.74 -11.15 32.57
C ALA A 219 12.13 -11.69 32.96
N GLY A 220 13.21 -11.07 32.47
CA GLY A 220 14.59 -11.43 32.85
C GLY A 220 14.89 -11.22 34.34
N ALA A 221 14.45 -10.11 34.92
CA ALA A 221 14.63 -9.81 36.34
C ALA A 221 13.89 -10.80 37.25
N LEU A 222 12.74 -11.32 36.83
CA LEU A 222 12.01 -12.38 37.53
C LEU A 222 12.60 -13.76 37.30
N PHE A 223 13.23 -14.01 36.11
CA PHE A 223 13.83 -15.29 35.77
C PHE A 223 15.00 -15.66 36.70
N ALA A 224 15.86 -14.70 36.98
CA ALA A 224 17.07 -14.91 37.80
C ALA A 224 16.75 -15.49 39.21
N PRO A 225 15.82 -14.89 39.99
CA PRO A 225 15.45 -15.42 41.30
C PRO A 225 14.72 -16.77 41.22
N LEU A 226 13.98 -17.03 40.13
CA LEU A 226 13.26 -18.28 39.97
C LEU A 226 14.21 -19.47 39.73
N GLN A 227 15.26 -19.25 38.98
CA GLN A 227 16.24 -20.27 38.63
C GLN A 227 17.38 -20.37 39.66
N GLY A 228 17.63 -19.31 40.44
CA GLY A 228 18.75 -19.22 41.37
C GLY A 228 20.14 -19.13 40.68
N TYR A 229 20.17 -19.29 39.38
CA TYR A 229 21.38 -19.30 38.54
C TYR A 229 21.08 -18.75 37.12
N ILE A 230 22.01 -17.98 36.58
CA ILE A 230 21.95 -17.49 35.21
C ILE A 230 23.26 -17.74 34.49
N SER A 231 23.18 -18.19 33.25
CA SER A 231 24.31 -18.38 32.34
C SER A 231 23.96 -17.92 30.94
N PRO A 232 24.93 -17.70 30.05
CA PRO A 232 24.65 -17.40 28.65
C PRO A 232 23.75 -18.45 27.98
N SER A 233 23.91 -19.72 28.35
CA SER A 233 23.09 -20.84 27.85
C SER A 233 21.62 -20.81 28.31
N SER A 234 21.28 -20.01 29.34
CA SER A 234 19.90 -19.80 29.77
C SER A 234 19.09 -18.93 28.75
N PHE A 235 19.76 -18.22 27.85
CA PHE A 235 19.16 -17.29 26.89
C PHE A 235 19.54 -17.62 25.44
N PRO A 236 19.33 -18.86 24.95
CA PRO A 236 19.74 -19.26 23.61
C PRO A 236 18.87 -18.57 22.55
N PHE A 237 19.41 -18.37 21.36
CA PHE A 237 18.68 -17.78 20.22
C PHE A 237 17.36 -18.50 19.92
N LEU A 238 17.31 -19.82 20.09
CA LEU A 238 16.10 -20.64 19.90
C LEU A 238 14.92 -20.14 20.76
N GLN A 239 15.18 -19.61 21.96
CA GLN A 239 14.16 -19.06 22.84
C GLN A 239 13.46 -17.82 22.21
N SER A 240 14.19 -16.99 21.44
CA SER A 240 13.58 -15.88 20.68
C SER A 240 12.56 -16.39 19.65
N ILE A 241 12.87 -17.49 18.98
CA ILE A 241 11.98 -18.14 18.01
C ILE A 241 10.73 -18.69 18.71
N LEU A 242 10.91 -19.35 19.86
CA LEU A 242 9.79 -19.90 20.63
C LEU A 242 8.85 -18.82 21.19
N LEU A 243 9.41 -17.68 21.65
CA LEU A 243 8.60 -16.54 22.08
C LEU A 243 7.79 -15.93 20.92
N LEU A 244 8.44 -15.76 19.75
CA LEU A 244 7.75 -15.29 18.53
C LEU A 244 6.64 -16.27 18.11
N PHE A 245 6.95 -17.58 18.13
CA PHE A 245 6.00 -18.65 17.88
C PHE A 245 4.78 -18.53 18.83
N GLY A 246 5.02 -18.38 20.14
CA GLY A 246 3.96 -18.23 21.13
C GLY A 246 3.03 -17.05 20.80
N VAL A 247 3.57 -15.88 20.44
CA VAL A 247 2.76 -14.73 20.06
C VAL A 247 1.96 -14.98 18.78
N MET A 248 2.56 -15.63 17.77
CA MET A 248 1.88 -15.90 16.50
C MET A 248 0.78 -16.95 16.66
N VAL A 249 1.06 -18.06 17.32
CA VAL A 249 0.10 -19.16 17.53
C VAL A 249 -1.01 -18.73 18.47
N GLY A 250 -0.70 -18.00 19.54
CA GLY A 250 -1.70 -17.49 20.46
C GLY A 250 -2.64 -16.47 19.80
N GLY A 251 -2.13 -15.68 18.89
CA GLY A 251 -2.88 -14.66 18.13
C GLY A 251 -2.30 -13.26 18.32
N ALA A 252 -1.45 -12.86 17.36
CA ALA A 252 -0.82 -11.54 17.36
C ALA A 252 -1.84 -10.40 17.32
N GLY A 253 -1.64 -9.37 18.17
CA GLY A 253 -2.54 -8.21 18.30
C GLY A 253 -3.77 -8.43 19.19
N SER A 254 -4.02 -9.67 19.69
CA SER A 254 -5.00 -9.94 20.73
C SER A 254 -4.38 -9.77 22.13
N ALA A 255 -5.19 -9.44 23.13
CA ALA A 255 -4.69 -9.29 24.51
C ALA A 255 -4.35 -10.66 25.12
N LEU A 256 -5.23 -11.65 24.98
CA LEU A 256 -5.07 -12.98 25.61
C LEU A 256 -4.18 -13.93 24.80
N GLY A 257 -3.98 -13.67 23.50
CA GLY A 257 -3.13 -14.49 22.62
C GLY A 257 -1.75 -14.80 23.20
N PRO A 258 -0.99 -13.81 23.65
CA PRO A 258 0.34 -14.02 24.25
C PRO A 258 0.35 -14.96 25.45
N VAL A 259 -0.70 -14.94 26.27
CA VAL A 259 -0.81 -15.82 27.46
C VAL A 259 -1.08 -17.27 27.02
N ILE A 260 -2.00 -17.46 26.05
CA ILE A 260 -2.27 -18.78 25.46
C ILE A 260 -1.02 -19.33 24.79
N GLY A 261 -0.33 -18.48 24.03
CA GLY A 261 0.92 -18.86 23.38
C GLY A 261 2.05 -19.19 24.35
N ALA A 262 2.20 -18.42 25.43
CA ALA A 262 3.16 -18.70 26.49
C ALA A 262 2.88 -20.03 27.20
N ALA A 263 1.63 -20.28 27.53
CA ALA A 263 1.21 -21.56 28.13
C ALA A 263 1.54 -22.72 27.18
N LEU A 264 1.27 -22.58 25.88
CA LEU A 264 1.62 -23.59 24.87
C LEU A 264 3.11 -23.82 24.76
N VAL A 265 3.91 -22.76 24.73
CA VAL A 265 5.40 -22.85 24.62
C VAL A 265 6.01 -23.54 25.83
N VAL A 266 5.40 -23.38 27.03
CA VAL A 266 5.91 -23.99 28.26
C VAL A 266 5.34 -25.40 28.46
N LEU A 267 4.03 -25.61 28.23
CA LEU A 267 3.38 -26.89 28.52
C LEU A 267 3.62 -27.96 27.44
N LEU A 268 3.74 -27.56 26.15
CA LEU A 268 3.91 -28.52 25.06
C LEU A 268 5.21 -29.34 25.17
N PRO A 269 6.39 -28.78 25.52
CA PRO A 269 7.59 -29.53 25.78
C PRO A 269 7.44 -30.51 26.96
N GLU A 270 6.69 -30.08 27.97
CA GLU A 270 6.45 -30.88 29.18
C GLU A 270 5.55 -32.11 28.89
N MET A 271 4.49 -31.87 28.12
CA MET A 271 3.58 -32.93 27.65
C MET A 271 4.27 -33.92 26.70
N LEU A 272 5.35 -33.49 26.04
CA LEU A 272 6.15 -34.29 25.12
C LEU A 272 7.50 -34.73 25.75
N SER A 273 7.59 -34.80 27.09
CA SER A 273 8.81 -35.17 27.78
C SER A 273 9.32 -36.55 27.34
N ASP A 274 8.42 -37.52 27.15
CA ASP A 274 8.74 -38.87 26.68
C ASP A 274 9.17 -38.91 25.20
N LEU A 275 8.91 -37.85 24.43
CA LEU A 275 9.23 -37.72 23.02
C LEU A 275 10.18 -36.54 22.77
N ALA A 276 11.17 -36.33 23.65
CA ALA A 276 12.05 -35.15 23.63
C ALA A 276 12.73 -34.88 22.26
N GLU A 277 13.08 -35.95 21.51
CA GLU A 277 13.69 -35.85 20.19
C GLU A 277 12.76 -35.23 19.13
N TYR A 278 11.44 -35.42 19.26
CA TYR A 278 10.43 -34.92 18.30
C TYR A 278 9.86 -33.55 18.66
N ARG A 279 10.28 -32.95 19.78
CA ARG A 279 9.75 -31.69 20.27
C ARG A 279 9.79 -30.57 19.27
N LEU A 280 10.91 -30.37 18.60
CA LEU A 280 11.06 -29.32 17.56
C LEU A 280 10.20 -29.62 16.33
N LEU A 281 10.06 -30.88 15.97
CA LEU A 281 9.18 -31.33 14.89
C LEU A 281 7.71 -31.02 15.25
N ALA A 282 7.30 -31.33 16.49
CA ALA A 282 5.94 -31.04 16.97
C ALA A 282 5.63 -29.53 16.92
N PHE A 283 6.58 -28.67 17.34
CA PHE A 283 6.44 -27.23 17.20
C PHE A 283 6.31 -26.81 15.73
N GLY A 284 7.10 -27.36 14.84
CA GLY A 284 7.04 -27.07 13.41
C GLY A 284 5.71 -27.46 12.78
N VAL A 285 5.22 -28.66 13.08
CA VAL A 285 3.90 -29.17 12.62
C VAL A 285 2.77 -28.30 13.17
N LEU A 286 2.82 -27.96 14.46
CA LEU A 286 1.81 -27.10 15.09
C LEU A 286 1.78 -25.71 14.46
N LEU A 287 2.94 -25.10 14.22
CA LEU A 287 3.03 -23.81 13.54
C LEU A 287 2.41 -23.87 12.14
N PHE A 288 2.77 -24.90 11.37
CA PHE A 288 2.20 -25.10 10.03
C PHE A 288 0.68 -25.27 10.07
N ALA A 289 0.19 -26.10 11.01
CA ALA A 289 -1.24 -26.32 11.21
C ALA A 289 -1.98 -25.03 11.57
N VAL A 290 -1.43 -24.25 12.53
CA VAL A 290 -2.03 -22.97 12.93
C VAL A 290 -2.01 -21.96 11.79
N LEU A 291 -0.90 -21.80 11.07
CA LEU A 291 -0.83 -20.88 9.92
C LEU A 291 -1.83 -21.25 8.81
N ARG A 292 -2.10 -22.55 8.61
CA ARG A 292 -3.04 -23.05 7.59
C ARG A 292 -4.49 -22.97 8.01
N LEU A 293 -4.79 -23.28 9.27
CA LEU A 293 -6.15 -23.43 9.80
C LEU A 293 -6.63 -22.21 10.56
N ALA A 294 -5.72 -21.46 11.16
CA ALA A 294 -5.97 -20.30 12.03
C ALA A 294 -5.00 -19.15 11.73
N PRO A 295 -5.07 -18.50 10.57
CA PRO A 295 -4.15 -17.41 10.22
C PRO A 295 -4.19 -16.23 11.22
N SER A 296 -5.27 -16.10 12.01
CA SER A 296 -5.41 -15.12 13.08
C SER A 296 -4.98 -15.68 14.46
N GLY A 297 -4.36 -16.84 14.51
CA GLY A 297 -4.00 -17.57 15.74
C GLY A 297 -5.20 -18.22 16.45
N ILE A 298 -4.92 -18.91 17.56
CA ILE A 298 -5.93 -19.62 18.36
C ILE A 298 -7.02 -18.64 18.86
N MET A 299 -6.62 -17.45 19.31
CA MET A 299 -7.58 -16.45 19.79
C MET A 299 -8.51 -15.98 18.68
N GLY A 300 -8.02 -15.82 17.45
CA GLY A 300 -8.86 -15.47 16.30
C GLY A 300 -9.89 -16.54 15.96
N LEU A 301 -9.55 -17.83 16.10
CA LEU A 301 -10.53 -18.93 15.98
C LEU A 301 -11.59 -18.87 17.06
N LEU A 302 -11.19 -18.64 18.32
CA LEU A 302 -12.12 -18.53 19.45
C LEU A 302 -13.08 -17.35 19.27
N GLU A 303 -12.59 -16.21 18.80
CA GLU A 303 -13.43 -15.03 18.49
C GLU A 303 -14.43 -15.32 17.36
N GLN A 304 -14.00 -15.97 16.28
CA GLN A 304 -14.88 -16.38 15.17
C GLN A 304 -15.95 -17.38 15.64
N PHE A 305 -15.56 -18.33 16.48
CA PHE A 305 -16.49 -19.31 17.05
C PHE A 305 -17.49 -18.65 18.00
N ALA A 306 -17.02 -17.77 18.88
CA ALA A 306 -17.87 -17.01 19.78
C ALA A 306 -18.87 -16.10 19.04
N ALA A 307 -18.44 -15.49 17.92
CA ALA A 307 -19.30 -14.65 17.07
C ALA A 307 -20.45 -15.44 16.40
N ARG A 308 -20.31 -16.77 16.23
CA ARG A 308 -21.40 -17.64 15.73
C ARG A 308 -22.51 -17.87 16.75
N PHE A 309 -22.18 -17.85 18.05
CA PHE A 309 -23.12 -18.17 19.13
C PHE A 309 -23.63 -16.94 19.88
N LEU A 310 -22.88 -15.84 19.85
CA LEU A 310 -23.26 -14.57 20.41
C LEU A 310 -23.62 -13.65 19.24
N PRO A 311 -24.92 -13.42 18.96
CA PRO A 311 -25.30 -12.41 17.99
C PRO A 311 -24.72 -11.09 18.51
N THR A 312 -23.68 -10.60 17.85
CA THR A 312 -23.22 -9.22 18.03
C THR A 312 -24.40 -8.37 17.60
N GLY A 313 -25.15 -7.88 18.58
CA GLY A 313 -26.15 -6.87 18.34
C GLY A 313 -25.44 -5.68 17.71
N SER A 314 -25.41 -5.68 16.38
CA SER A 314 -25.11 -4.50 15.61
C SER A 314 -26.14 -3.48 16.07
N LYS A 315 -25.78 -2.60 16.97
CA LYS A 315 -26.48 -1.35 17.14
C LYS A 315 -26.24 -0.62 15.83
N ALA A 316 -27.11 -0.91 14.85
CA ALA A 316 -27.37 0.04 13.80
C ALA A 316 -27.72 1.33 14.53
N ASP A 317 -26.79 2.25 14.56
CA ASP A 317 -26.95 3.54 15.19
C ASP A 317 -27.85 4.37 14.25
N THR A 318 -29.15 4.05 14.29
CA THR A 318 -30.22 4.81 13.65
C THR A 318 -30.54 6.08 14.44
N GLY A 319 -29.60 6.56 15.21
CA GLY A 319 -29.66 7.86 15.82
C GLY A 319 -29.64 8.93 14.75
N ALA A 320 -30.80 9.40 14.36
CA ALA A 320 -30.99 10.64 13.62
C ALA A 320 -30.49 11.81 14.47
N MET A 321 -29.18 11.93 14.62
CA MET A 321 -28.56 13.19 15.03
C MET A 321 -28.51 14.05 13.79
N GLY A 322 -29.21 15.18 13.83
CA GLY A 322 -29.32 16.12 12.73
C GLY A 322 -27.95 16.41 12.08
N ALA A 323 -27.93 16.57 10.78
CA ALA A 323 -26.73 16.98 10.07
C ALA A 323 -26.29 18.33 10.64
N GLU A 324 -25.15 18.35 11.34
CA GLU A 324 -24.53 19.62 11.76
C GLU A 324 -24.27 20.46 10.50
N PRO A 325 -24.56 21.77 10.51
CA PRO A 325 -24.22 22.66 9.42
C PRO A 325 -22.72 22.60 9.14
N VAL A 326 -22.34 22.70 7.88
CA VAL A 326 -20.92 22.67 7.43
C VAL A 326 -20.07 23.70 8.20
N ALA A 327 -20.65 24.82 8.60
CA ALA A 327 -20.01 25.87 9.42
C ALA A 327 -19.51 25.37 10.78
N ASP A 328 -20.20 24.39 11.40
CA ASP A 328 -19.87 23.88 12.73
C ASP A 328 -18.81 22.76 12.69
N LEU A 329 -18.46 22.24 11.50
CA LEU A 329 -17.40 21.23 11.33
C LEU A 329 -15.99 21.78 11.58
N GLY A 330 -15.85 23.13 11.69
CA GLY A 330 -14.55 23.78 11.84
C GLY A 330 -13.58 23.52 10.68
N ILE A 331 -14.12 23.16 9.52
CA ILE A 331 -13.39 22.98 8.27
C ILE A 331 -13.30 24.34 7.58
N GLY A 332 -12.11 24.77 7.16
CA GLY A 332 -11.93 26.02 6.40
C GLY A 332 -12.00 27.33 7.19
N THR A 333 -12.49 27.35 8.42
CA THR A 333 -12.67 28.58 9.22
C THR A 333 -11.38 29.13 9.85
N SER A 334 -10.28 28.37 9.82
CA SER A 334 -8.99 28.78 10.34
C SER A 334 -8.12 29.35 9.21
N SER A 335 -8.15 30.68 9.03
CA SER A 335 -7.32 31.47 8.11
C SER A 335 -7.05 30.80 6.75
N ALA A 336 -7.93 31.07 5.81
CA ALA A 336 -7.73 30.74 4.38
C ALA A 336 -6.29 31.10 3.98
N SER A 337 -5.53 30.12 3.52
CA SER A 337 -4.12 30.33 3.15
C SER A 337 -3.87 29.80 1.77
N ARG A 338 -3.36 30.67 0.88
CA ARG A 338 -2.94 30.27 -0.46
C ARG A 338 -1.68 29.41 -0.40
N LEU A 339 -1.51 28.55 -1.37
CA LEU A 339 -0.27 27.80 -1.58
C LEU A 339 0.47 28.39 -2.78
N ASP A 340 1.63 28.98 -2.52
CA ASP A 340 2.51 29.54 -3.54
C ASP A 340 3.65 28.56 -3.84
N VAL A 341 3.77 28.16 -5.07
CA VAL A 341 4.80 27.27 -5.60
C VAL A 341 5.67 28.07 -6.57
N ALA A 342 6.96 28.21 -6.31
CA ALA A 342 7.88 28.99 -7.15
C ALA A 342 9.11 28.17 -7.54
N ASN A 343 9.34 28.01 -8.86
CA ASN A 343 10.49 27.40 -9.53
C ASN A 343 10.85 26.00 -8.98
N LEU A 344 9.83 25.20 -8.68
CA LEU A 344 9.98 23.90 -8.05
C LEU A 344 10.64 22.91 -9.00
N SER A 345 11.74 22.26 -8.58
CA SER A 345 12.47 21.31 -9.43
C SER A 345 12.98 20.12 -8.66
N ILE A 346 12.95 18.93 -9.31
CA ILE A 346 13.56 17.69 -8.83
C ILE A 346 14.04 16.82 -10.01
N SER A 347 15.10 16.06 -9.77
CA SER A 347 15.63 15.07 -10.74
C SER A 347 15.90 13.73 -10.06
N PHE A 348 15.71 12.64 -10.79
CA PHE A 348 15.99 11.27 -10.34
C PHE A 348 16.88 10.59 -11.37
N GLY A 349 18.08 10.14 -10.98
CA GLY A 349 18.99 9.40 -11.85
C GLY A 349 19.27 10.05 -13.22
N GLY A 350 19.34 11.40 -13.27
CA GLY A 350 19.54 12.16 -14.52
C GLY A 350 18.24 12.59 -15.23
N VAL A 351 17.09 12.03 -14.90
CA VAL A 351 15.78 12.45 -15.44
C VAL A 351 15.25 13.63 -14.62
N ARG A 352 14.97 14.75 -15.29
CA ARG A 352 14.36 15.94 -14.69
C ARG A 352 12.84 15.73 -14.62
N ALA A 353 12.35 15.25 -13.47
CA ALA A 353 10.94 14.92 -13.32
C ALA A 353 10.03 16.15 -13.12
N VAL A 354 10.55 17.24 -12.52
CA VAL A 354 9.90 18.55 -12.40
C VAL A 354 10.96 19.63 -12.65
N GLN A 355 10.65 20.63 -13.46
CA GLN A 355 11.58 21.67 -13.89
C GLN A 355 10.89 23.04 -13.80
N ASP A 356 11.33 23.87 -12.85
CA ASP A 356 10.93 25.26 -12.67
C ASP A 356 9.41 25.50 -12.66
N VAL A 357 8.67 24.55 -12.07
CA VAL A 357 7.21 24.64 -12.02
C VAL A 357 6.79 25.68 -10.98
N SER A 358 5.96 26.63 -11.42
CA SER A 358 5.42 27.69 -10.58
C SER A 358 3.93 27.85 -10.82
N PHE A 359 3.14 27.90 -9.73
CA PHE A 359 1.72 28.22 -9.73
C PHE A 359 1.24 28.60 -8.32
N THR A 360 0.08 29.20 -8.23
CA THR A 360 -0.58 29.52 -6.96
C THR A 360 -1.94 28.83 -6.90
N ALA A 361 -2.23 28.20 -5.76
CA ALA A 361 -3.56 27.66 -5.48
C ALA A 361 -4.25 28.54 -4.43
N GLU A 362 -5.33 29.17 -4.82
CA GLU A 362 -6.08 30.09 -3.97
C GLU A 362 -7.05 29.34 -3.04
N PRO A 363 -7.29 29.87 -1.83
CA PRO A 363 -8.29 29.30 -0.92
C PRO A 363 -9.68 29.36 -1.56
N GLY A 364 -10.47 28.31 -1.37
CA GLY A 364 -11.84 28.25 -1.91
C GLY A 364 -11.92 27.88 -3.38
N THR A 365 -10.80 27.58 -4.02
CA THR A 365 -10.75 27.23 -5.45
C THR A 365 -10.22 25.80 -5.66
N VAL A 366 -10.54 25.26 -6.85
CA VAL A 366 -10.02 23.98 -7.33
C VAL A 366 -8.98 24.24 -8.41
N THR A 367 -7.72 23.90 -8.11
CA THR A 367 -6.60 23.94 -9.06
C THR A 367 -6.33 22.54 -9.57
N SER A 368 -6.47 22.29 -10.86
CA SER A 368 -6.13 21.01 -11.48
C SER A 368 -4.73 21.03 -12.07
N VAL A 369 -3.97 19.95 -11.84
CA VAL A 369 -2.67 19.73 -12.49
C VAL A 369 -2.82 18.57 -13.46
N ILE A 370 -2.76 18.87 -14.75
CA ILE A 370 -2.98 17.90 -15.83
C ILE A 370 -1.74 17.76 -16.71
N GLY A 371 -1.77 16.81 -17.63
CA GLY A 371 -0.69 16.55 -18.58
C GLY A 371 -0.62 15.08 -18.96
N PRO A 372 0.11 14.72 -20.03
CA PRO A 372 0.29 13.34 -20.44
C PRO A 372 0.97 12.50 -19.37
N ASN A 373 0.99 11.18 -19.57
CA ASN A 373 1.69 10.27 -18.67
C ASN A 373 3.21 10.57 -18.70
N GLY A 374 3.84 10.57 -17.52
CA GLY A 374 5.25 10.97 -17.41
C GLY A 374 5.51 12.49 -17.34
N ALA A 375 4.49 13.34 -17.45
CA ALA A 375 4.64 14.78 -17.38
C ALA A 375 5.12 15.34 -16.01
N GLY A 376 5.25 14.50 -14.97
CA GLY A 376 5.75 14.91 -13.66
C GLY A 376 4.69 15.26 -12.62
N LYS A 377 3.40 15.05 -12.91
CA LYS A 377 2.25 15.38 -12.03
C LYS A 377 2.36 14.81 -10.61
N THR A 378 2.51 13.49 -10.50
CA THR A 378 2.64 12.80 -9.19
C THR A 378 3.94 13.21 -8.49
N SER A 379 5.03 13.49 -9.23
CA SER A 379 6.28 14.02 -8.67
C SER A 379 6.08 15.42 -8.06
N ALA A 380 5.34 16.30 -8.75
CA ALA A 380 4.97 17.61 -8.21
C ALA A 380 4.13 17.47 -6.94
N LEU A 381 3.10 16.60 -6.92
CA LEU A 381 2.33 16.33 -5.70
C LEU A 381 3.20 15.80 -4.56
N ASN A 382 4.14 14.89 -4.85
CA ASN A 382 5.06 14.33 -3.86
C ASN A 382 5.98 15.37 -3.25
N LEU A 383 6.37 16.40 -4.01
CA LEU A 383 7.10 17.56 -3.51
C LEU A 383 6.23 18.42 -2.59
N LEU A 384 4.99 18.71 -2.98
CA LEU A 384 4.06 19.55 -2.22
C LEU A 384 3.64 18.91 -0.89
N CYS A 385 3.60 17.58 -0.79
CA CYS A 385 3.26 16.87 0.45
C CYS A 385 4.48 16.34 1.22
N GLY A 386 5.72 16.68 0.81
CA GLY A 386 6.95 16.37 1.55
C GLY A 386 7.39 14.91 1.55
N PHE A 387 6.96 14.11 0.55
CA PHE A 387 7.54 12.79 0.30
C PHE A 387 8.88 12.89 -0.41
N TYR A 388 9.06 13.95 -1.23
CA TYR A 388 10.32 14.30 -1.84
C TYR A 388 10.78 15.67 -1.37
N ARG A 389 12.10 15.87 -1.28
CA ARG A 389 12.70 17.18 -1.08
C ARG A 389 13.00 17.82 -2.43
N PRO A 390 12.59 19.07 -2.67
CA PRO A 390 12.95 19.78 -3.89
C PRO A 390 14.46 20.01 -3.95
N LYS A 391 15.01 19.98 -5.16
CA LYS A 391 16.39 20.36 -5.43
C LYS A 391 16.55 21.86 -5.45
N SER A 392 15.56 22.58 -5.98
CA SER A 392 15.46 24.02 -6.01
C SER A 392 14.00 24.47 -6.00
N GLY A 393 13.75 25.73 -5.78
CA GLY A 393 12.43 26.32 -5.67
C GLY A 393 11.92 26.38 -4.24
N THR A 394 10.76 27.04 -4.06
CA THR A 394 10.13 27.26 -2.76
C THR A 394 8.65 26.94 -2.78
N VAL A 395 8.16 26.48 -1.64
CA VAL A 395 6.72 26.26 -1.41
C VAL A 395 6.33 27.02 -0.15
N LYS A 396 5.36 27.93 -0.27
CA LYS A 396 4.86 28.73 0.86
C LYS A 396 3.38 28.47 1.08
N LEU A 397 2.98 28.33 2.33
CA LEU A 397 1.59 28.23 2.78
C LEU A 397 1.21 29.51 3.52
N GLY A 398 0.56 30.43 2.85
CA GLY A 398 0.47 31.83 3.28
C GLY A 398 1.88 32.43 3.40
N ASP A 399 2.20 33.05 4.53
CA ASP A 399 3.52 33.64 4.80
C ASP A 399 4.57 32.62 5.26
N ARG A 400 4.16 31.38 5.52
CA ARG A 400 5.06 30.35 6.06
C ARG A 400 5.77 29.57 4.94
N ASP A 401 7.10 29.60 4.96
CA ASP A 401 7.91 28.70 4.12
C ASP A 401 7.79 27.25 4.66
N VAL A 402 7.35 26.34 3.81
CA VAL A 402 7.16 24.91 4.09
C VAL A 402 8.04 24.03 3.21
N THR A 403 9.00 24.63 2.50
CA THR A 403 9.88 23.97 1.54
C THR A 403 10.66 22.83 2.18
N GLY A 404 10.54 21.63 1.64
CA GLY A 404 11.30 20.45 2.06
C GLY A 404 10.98 19.93 3.48
N LEU A 405 9.90 20.40 4.11
CA LEU A 405 9.39 19.81 5.34
C LEU A 405 8.93 18.36 5.08
N PRO A 406 9.18 17.42 5.99
CA PRO A 406 8.71 16.06 5.85
C PRO A 406 7.17 15.98 5.95
N SER A 407 6.57 14.99 5.29
CA SER A 407 5.12 14.83 5.13
C SER A 407 4.33 14.96 6.44
N HIS A 408 4.81 14.34 7.54
CA HIS A 408 4.12 14.42 8.83
C HIS A 408 4.11 15.85 9.43
N GLN A 409 5.10 16.68 9.10
CA GLN A 409 5.09 18.09 9.53
C GLN A 409 4.18 18.92 8.63
N LEU A 410 4.18 18.67 7.31
CA LEU A 410 3.25 19.32 6.37
C LEU A 410 1.80 19.05 6.73
N ALA A 411 1.46 17.80 7.08
CA ALA A 411 0.13 17.47 7.56
C ALA A 411 -0.29 18.29 8.79
N ARG A 412 0.65 18.52 9.73
CA ARG A 412 0.39 19.32 10.95
C ARG A 412 0.22 20.81 10.68
N VAL A 413 0.77 21.34 9.61
CA VAL A 413 0.60 22.76 9.23
C VAL A 413 -0.57 22.99 8.30
N GLY A 414 -1.28 21.90 7.87
CA GLY A 414 -2.52 21.99 7.16
C GLY A 414 -2.47 21.56 5.68
N VAL A 415 -1.49 20.75 5.27
CA VAL A 415 -1.47 20.13 3.93
C VAL A 415 -1.89 18.66 4.05
N ALA A 416 -3.10 18.33 3.60
CA ALA A 416 -3.60 16.96 3.57
C ALA A 416 -3.50 16.36 2.16
N ARG A 417 -3.41 15.01 2.07
CA ARG A 417 -3.33 14.30 0.79
C ARG A 417 -4.13 13.01 0.79
N THR A 418 -4.75 12.70 -0.36
CA THR A 418 -5.20 11.35 -0.72
C THR A 418 -4.24 10.72 -1.73
N PHE A 419 -4.36 9.42 -1.98
CA PHE A 419 -3.44 8.67 -2.83
C PHE A 419 -4.16 8.04 -4.03
N GLN A 420 -3.47 7.85 -5.14
CA GLN A 420 -3.99 7.20 -6.35
C GLN A 420 -4.60 5.82 -6.01
N THR A 421 -3.83 4.95 -5.35
CA THR A 421 -4.38 3.74 -4.73
C THR A 421 -4.80 4.09 -3.31
N THR A 422 -6.08 3.89 -2.99
CA THR A 422 -6.63 4.23 -1.65
C THR A 422 -5.84 3.56 -0.52
N GLN A 423 -5.36 4.37 0.40
CA GLN A 423 -4.46 3.98 1.51
C GLN A 423 -5.19 4.12 2.85
N LEU A 424 -6.22 3.28 3.10
CA LEU A 424 -6.85 3.20 4.41
C LEU A 424 -6.09 2.26 5.35
N PHE A 425 -6.27 2.48 6.65
CA PHE A 425 -5.81 1.56 7.68
C PHE A 425 -6.82 0.41 7.76
N GLY A 426 -6.54 -0.68 7.04
CA GLY A 426 -7.46 -1.81 6.84
C GLY A 426 -7.84 -2.53 8.12
N SER A 427 -6.92 -2.58 9.09
CA SER A 427 -7.15 -3.18 10.41
C SER A 427 -8.01 -2.32 11.34
N LEU A 428 -8.23 -1.05 11.01
CA LEU A 428 -9.07 -0.12 11.76
C LEU A 428 -10.48 -0.08 11.16
N SER A 429 -11.47 0.31 11.98
CA SER A 429 -12.81 0.59 11.49
C SER A 429 -12.86 1.90 10.69
N ILE A 430 -13.99 2.14 10.03
CA ILE A 430 -14.24 3.37 9.27
C ILE A 430 -14.05 4.61 10.17
N ILE A 431 -14.70 4.62 11.33
CA ILE A 431 -14.63 5.76 12.25
C ILE A 431 -13.22 5.91 12.85
N GLU A 432 -12.53 4.81 13.19
CA GLU A 432 -11.17 4.84 13.74
C GLU A 432 -10.14 5.43 12.76
N ASN A 433 -10.32 5.22 11.45
CA ASN A 433 -9.51 5.87 10.42
C ASN A 433 -9.57 7.40 10.49
N VAL A 434 -10.76 7.94 10.70
CA VAL A 434 -11.00 9.39 10.77
C VAL A 434 -10.59 9.95 12.14
N LEU A 435 -10.91 9.24 13.23
CA LEU A 435 -10.51 9.62 14.59
C LEU A 435 -9.00 9.77 14.75
N LEU A 436 -8.22 8.81 14.20
CA LEU A 436 -6.77 8.88 14.27
C LEU A 436 -6.22 10.11 13.53
N ALA A 437 -6.78 10.45 12.37
CA ALA A 437 -6.40 11.63 11.61
C ALA A 437 -6.74 12.93 12.36
N ALA A 438 -7.88 12.97 13.07
CA ALA A 438 -8.29 14.13 13.86
C ALA A 438 -7.27 14.50 14.98
N THR A 439 -6.40 13.58 15.37
CA THR A 439 -5.29 13.88 16.30
C THR A 439 -4.21 14.77 15.70
N ALA A 440 -4.10 14.84 14.37
CA ALA A 440 -3.01 15.50 13.63
C ALA A 440 -1.62 15.13 14.17
N GLY A 441 -1.43 13.86 14.56
CA GLY A 441 -0.19 13.33 15.12
C GLY A 441 0.07 13.69 16.59
N LYS A 442 -0.90 14.26 17.31
CA LYS A 442 -0.86 14.47 18.76
C LYS A 442 -1.48 13.22 19.43
N LEU A 443 -0.68 12.21 19.70
CA LEU A 443 -1.15 10.88 20.14
C LEU A 443 -1.58 10.83 21.62
N GLY A 444 -1.36 11.89 22.38
CA GLY A 444 -1.73 11.96 23.79
C GLY A 444 -0.91 11.03 24.70
N ASN A 445 -1.49 10.61 25.81
CA ASN A 445 -0.87 9.68 26.76
C ASN A 445 -0.96 8.23 26.22
N ILE A 446 0.04 7.40 26.51
CA ILE A 446 0.16 6.01 26.05
C ILE A 446 -1.03 5.13 26.53
N VAL A 447 -1.61 5.43 27.69
CA VAL A 447 -2.68 4.63 28.29
C VAL A 447 -4.08 5.26 28.21
N SER A 448 -4.19 6.48 27.66
CA SER A 448 -5.48 7.19 27.53
C SER A 448 -6.18 6.75 26.24
N ALA A 449 -7.45 6.38 26.34
CA ALA A 449 -8.24 6.04 25.15
C ALA A 449 -8.29 7.22 24.16
N LEU A 450 -8.22 6.89 22.87
CA LEU A 450 -8.34 7.87 21.79
C LEU A 450 -9.77 8.42 21.69
N HIS A 451 -10.77 7.60 22.02
CA HIS A 451 -12.17 7.96 21.95
C HIS A 451 -12.52 9.07 22.95
N ASN A 452 -12.89 10.22 22.38
CA ASN A 452 -13.47 11.36 23.08
C ASN A 452 -14.76 11.71 22.33
N ASP A 453 -15.87 11.95 23.05
CA ASP A 453 -17.19 12.21 22.46
C ASP A 453 -17.19 13.36 21.43
N ALA A 454 -16.38 14.40 21.67
CA ALA A 454 -16.27 15.52 20.73
C ALA A 454 -15.58 15.10 19.41
N GLN A 455 -14.49 14.33 19.50
CA GLN A 455 -13.77 13.83 18.31
C GLN A 455 -14.60 12.79 17.56
N GLU A 456 -15.36 11.97 18.28
CA GLU A 456 -16.24 10.98 17.65
C GLU A 456 -17.41 11.65 16.91
N ARG A 457 -18.03 12.70 17.48
CA ARG A 457 -19.03 13.51 16.78
C ARG A 457 -18.44 14.13 15.52
N LEU A 458 -17.28 14.77 15.60
CA LEU A 458 -16.59 15.32 14.45
C LEU A 458 -16.34 14.27 13.36
N ALA A 459 -15.81 13.09 13.72
CA ALA A 459 -15.53 12.02 12.77
C ALA A 459 -16.82 11.53 12.07
N ARG A 460 -17.92 11.37 12.80
CA ARG A 460 -19.24 11.00 12.26
C ARG A 460 -19.76 12.07 11.30
N SER A 461 -19.65 13.33 11.67
CA SER A 461 -20.09 14.46 10.82
C SER A 461 -19.27 14.56 9.54
N LEU A 462 -17.94 14.36 9.60
CA LEU A 462 -17.08 14.33 8.42
C LEU A 462 -17.37 13.17 7.47
N LEU A 463 -17.63 11.96 8.02
CA LEU A 463 -18.01 10.80 7.22
C LEU A 463 -19.35 11.04 6.52
N ARG A 464 -20.35 11.58 7.21
CA ARG A 464 -21.64 11.95 6.62
C ARG A 464 -21.49 13.04 5.57
N PHE A 465 -20.67 14.07 5.84
CA PHE A 465 -20.36 15.11 4.86
C PHE A 465 -19.74 14.54 3.57
N ALA A 466 -18.88 13.53 3.69
CA ALA A 466 -18.29 12.82 2.56
C ALA A 466 -19.27 11.83 1.87
N GLY A 467 -20.46 11.60 2.44
CA GLY A 467 -21.47 10.67 1.90
C GLY A 467 -21.24 9.21 2.33
N VAL A 468 -20.64 8.99 3.49
CA VAL A 468 -20.45 7.66 4.09
C VAL A 468 -21.44 7.49 5.23
N ASP A 469 -22.43 6.61 5.04
CA ASP A 469 -23.49 6.29 5.99
C ASP A 469 -23.46 4.82 6.43
N GLY A 470 -24.25 4.48 7.46
CA GLY A 470 -24.43 3.09 7.93
C GLY A 470 -23.49 2.73 9.07
N ASP A 471 -23.13 1.43 9.16
CA ASP A 471 -22.30 0.91 10.24
C ASP A 471 -20.83 1.33 10.11
N LEU A 472 -20.45 2.35 10.86
CA LEU A 472 -19.09 2.92 10.89
C LEU A 472 -18.10 2.06 11.70
N SER A 473 -18.56 1.01 12.38
CA SER A 473 -17.70 0.06 13.10
C SER A 473 -17.09 -1.01 12.17
N ARG A 474 -17.58 -1.12 10.94
CA ARG A 474 -17.01 -2.05 9.92
C ARG A 474 -15.55 -1.74 9.66
N ARG A 475 -14.77 -2.80 9.42
CA ARG A 475 -13.36 -2.66 9.04
C ARG A 475 -13.22 -2.00 7.66
N ALA A 476 -12.21 -1.14 7.53
CA ALA A 476 -11.98 -0.38 6.29
C ALA A 476 -11.53 -1.27 5.11
N ASP A 477 -10.90 -2.44 5.36
CA ASP A 477 -10.50 -3.37 4.31
C ASP A 477 -11.70 -4.03 3.59
N ALA A 478 -12.85 -4.17 4.27
CA ALA A 478 -14.06 -4.79 3.75
C ALA A 478 -14.92 -3.86 2.87
N LEU A 479 -14.55 -2.59 2.72
CA LEU A 479 -15.34 -1.62 1.95
C LEU A 479 -15.18 -1.78 0.45
N PRO A 480 -16.24 -1.48 -0.36
CA PRO A 480 -16.12 -1.28 -1.80
C PRO A 480 -15.18 -0.12 -2.15
N HIS A 481 -14.62 -0.13 -3.37
CA HIS A 481 -13.62 0.85 -3.80
C HIS A 481 -14.11 2.31 -3.70
N GLY A 482 -15.34 2.61 -4.14
CA GLY A 482 -15.93 3.94 -4.07
C GLY A 482 -16.07 4.45 -2.63
N GLU A 483 -16.58 3.60 -1.70
CA GLU A 483 -16.70 3.96 -0.29
C GLU A 483 -15.31 4.19 0.36
N LYS A 484 -14.30 3.37 0.02
CA LYS A 484 -12.93 3.58 0.48
C LYS A 484 -12.41 4.98 0.14
N ARG A 485 -12.71 5.47 -1.07
CA ARG A 485 -12.30 6.80 -1.51
C ARG A 485 -12.96 7.90 -0.68
N LEU A 486 -14.25 7.79 -0.40
CA LEU A 486 -14.98 8.76 0.43
C LEU A 486 -14.44 8.79 1.88
N VAL A 487 -14.16 7.61 2.46
CA VAL A 487 -13.54 7.51 3.80
C VAL A 487 -12.14 8.15 3.81
N GLU A 488 -11.35 7.98 2.73
CA GLU A 488 -10.03 8.59 2.61
C GLU A 488 -10.11 10.12 2.57
N ILE A 489 -11.10 10.68 1.85
CA ILE A 489 -11.36 12.11 1.83
C ILE A 489 -11.80 12.60 3.23
N ALA A 490 -12.75 11.92 3.88
CA ALA A 490 -13.18 12.26 5.24
C ALA A 490 -12.01 12.25 6.23
N ARG A 491 -11.11 11.26 6.12
CA ARG A 491 -9.87 11.19 6.91
C ARG A 491 -8.94 12.36 6.64
N ALA A 492 -8.79 12.78 5.38
CA ALA A 492 -7.98 13.94 5.03
C ALA A 492 -8.58 15.25 5.59
N LEU A 493 -9.90 15.41 5.55
CA LEU A 493 -10.62 16.55 6.12
C LEU A 493 -10.51 16.62 7.65
N ALA A 494 -10.37 15.47 8.35
CA ALA A 494 -10.19 15.41 9.79
C ALA A 494 -8.91 16.13 10.28
N LEU A 495 -7.92 16.32 9.42
CA LEU A 495 -6.73 17.14 9.69
C LEU A 495 -7.02 18.64 9.72
N ARG A 496 -8.25 19.07 9.36
CA ARG A 496 -8.62 20.47 9.15
C ARG A 496 -7.65 21.18 8.19
N PRO A 497 -7.52 20.66 6.95
CA PRO A 497 -6.51 21.15 6.04
C PRO A 497 -6.82 22.55 5.53
N LYS A 498 -5.75 23.31 5.24
CA LYS A 498 -5.78 24.54 4.45
C LYS A 498 -5.67 24.24 2.96
N VAL A 499 -4.94 23.16 2.64
CA VAL A 499 -4.72 22.65 1.28
C VAL A 499 -5.01 21.15 1.27
N LEU A 500 -5.86 20.72 0.34
CA LEU A 500 -6.17 19.31 0.08
C LEU A 500 -5.60 18.90 -1.27
N LEU A 501 -4.67 17.95 -1.26
CA LEU A 501 -4.05 17.36 -2.45
C LEU A 501 -4.72 16.05 -2.80
N LEU A 502 -5.19 15.89 -4.04
CA LEU A 502 -5.88 14.68 -4.50
C LEU A 502 -5.14 14.11 -5.73
N ASP A 503 -4.77 12.83 -5.65
CA ASP A 503 -4.04 12.12 -6.72
C ASP A 503 -4.99 11.10 -7.37
N GLU A 504 -5.46 11.40 -8.56
CA GLU A 504 -6.40 10.61 -9.37
C GLU A 504 -7.61 10.05 -8.56
N PRO A 505 -8.37 10.91 -7.88
CA PRO A 505 -9.44 10.44 -7.00
C PRO A 505 -10.63 9.80 -7.74
N ALA A 506 -10.80 10.05 -9.03
CA ALA A 506 -11.87 9.49 -9.85
C ALA A 506 -11.50 8.16 -10.54
N ALA A 507 -10.24 7.68 -10.38
CA ALA A 507 -9.80 6.45 -11.00
C ALA A 507 -10.63 5.24 -10.54
N GLY A 508 -11.15 4.47 -11.49
CA GLY A 508 -11.95 3.27 -11.23
C GLY A 508 -13.38 3.52 -10.72
N LEU A 509 -13.85 4.77 -10.65
CA LEU A 509 -15.21 5.11 -10.24
C LEU A 509 -16.20 5.02 -11.42
N SER A 510 -17.45 4.66 -11.11
CA SER A 510 -18.55 4.74 -12.09
C SER A 510 -18.87 6.19 -12.43
N LYS A 511 -19.60 6.45 -13.55
CA LYS A 511 -20.02 7.80 -13.96
C LYS A 511 -20.82 8.52 -12.86
N GLY A 512 -21.73 7.81 -12.19
CA GLY A 512 -22.51 8.38 -11.07
C GLY A 512 -21.64 8.73 -9.85
N ASP A 513 -20.66 7.87 -9.52
CA ASP A 513 -19.75 8.16 -8.40
C ASP A 513 -18.81 9.32 -8.72
N LYS A 514 -18.36 9.47 -9.97
CA LYS A 514 -17.58 10.64 -10.42
C LYS A 514 -18.35 11.94 -10.26
N GLN A 515 -19.64 11.95 -10.61
CA GLN A 515 -20.51 13.12 -10.42
C GLN A 515 -20.65 13.47 -8.94
N ARG A 516 -20.89 12.47 -8.06
CA ARG A 516 -20.96 12.68 -6.61
C ARG A 516 -19.63 13.24 -6.08
N LEU A 517 -18.50 12.69 -6.53
CA LEU A 517 -17.18 13.16 -6.16
C LEU A 517 -16.96 14.61 -6.60
N THR A 518 -17.34 14.98 -7.82
CA THR A 518 -17.24 16.35 -8.34
C THR A 518 -18.01 17.35 -7.44
N VAL A 519 -19.25 17.01 -7.07
CA VAL A 519 -20.06 17.82 -6.15
C VAL A 519 -19.39 17.92 -4.77
N LEU A 520 -18.88 16.81 -4.24
CA LEU A 520 -18.20 16.81 -2.95
C LEU A 520 -16.96 17.71 -2.96
N LEU A 521 -16.12 17.63 -4.01
CA LEU A 521 -14.90 18.43 -4.11
C LEU A 521 -15.21 19.93 -4.23
N ARG A 522 -16.27 20.30 -4.97
CA ARG A 522 -16.73 21.71 -5.03
C ARG A 522 -17.19 22.18 -3.65
N ARG A 523 -17.99 21.41 -2.94
CA ARG A 523 -18.41 21.71 -1.56
C ARG A 523 -17.23 21.85 -0.60
N ILE A 524 -16.19 21.03 -0.75
CA ILE A 524 -14.96 21.14 0.06
C ILE A 524 -14.25 22.47 -0.25
N ALA A 525 -14.10 22.85 -1.52
CA ALA A 525 -13.50 24.13 -1.89
C ALA A 525 -14.31 25.31 -1.30
N GLU A 526 -15.64 25.28 -1.41
CA GLU A 526 -16.53 26.32 -0.86
C GLU A 526 -16.36 26.55 0.65
N THR A 527 -15.79 25.59 1.40
CA THR A 527 -15.41 25.80 2.81
C THR A 527 -14.17 26.67 3.00
N GLY A 528 -13.51 27.13 1.94
CA GLY A 528 -12.29 27.93 1.98
C GLY A 528 -10.99 27.12 1.91
N ILE A 529 -11.05 25.80 1.66
CA ILE A 529 -9.88 24.95 1.45
C ILE A 529 -9.39 25.14 0.01
N ALA A 530 -8.08 25.33 -0.20
CA ALA A 530 -7.47 25.23 -1.51
C ALA A 530 -7.39 23.76 -1.94
N VAL A 531 -8.09 23.37 -3.00
CA VAL A 531 -8.10 22.00 -3.51
C VAL A 531 -7.18 21.89 -4.71
N ILE A 532 -6.18 21.01 -4.64
CA ILE A 532 -5.30 20.68 -5.77
C ILE A 532 -5.56 19.26 -6.19
N ILE A 533 -5.94 19.05 -7.44
CA ILE A 533 -6.28 17.73 -7.99
C ILE A 533 -5.39 17.38 -9.18
N VAL A 534 -4.81 16.20 -9.17
CA VAL A 534 -4.23 15.57 -10.35
C VAL A 534 -5.25 14.59 -10.89
N GLU A 535 -5.67 14.78 -12.13
CA GLU A 535 -6.65 13.94 -12.79
C GLU A 535 -6.39 13.87 -14.30
N HIS A 536 -6.95 12.86 -14.93
CA HIS A 536 -6.91 12.68 -16.38
C HIS A 536 -8.31 12.56 -17.02
N ASP A 537 -9.38 12.67 -16.21
CA ASP A 537 -10.77 12.71 -16.66
C ASP A 537 -11.10 14.15 -17.08
N MET A 538 -10.87 14.45 -18.36
CA MET A 538 -11.02 15.81 -18.88
C MET A 538 -12.42 16.41 -18.69
N PRO A 539 -13.53 15.67 -18.89
CA PRO A 539 -14.87 16.19 -18.61
C PRO A 539 -15.03 16.64 -17.15
N MET A 540 -14.51 15.86 -16.18
CA MET A 540 -14.54 16.23 -14.77
C MET A 540 -13.70 17.48 -14.50
N ILE A 541 -12.46 17.53 -15.03
CA ILE A 541 -11.53 18.65 -14.85
C ILE A 541 -12.13 19.94 -15.39
N MET A 542 -12.64 19.93 -16.64
CA MET A 542 -13.20 21.12 -17.30
C MET A 542 -14.44 21.67 -16.60
N SER A 543 -15.20 20.82 -15.88
CA SER A 543 -16.38 21.22 -15.12
C SER A 543 -16.09 21.64 -13.68
N LEU A 544 -14.99 21.13 -13.10
CA LEU A 544 -14.66 21.31 -11.68
C LEU A 544 -13.68 22.46 -11.42
N SER A 545 -12.70 22.66 -12.33
CA SER A 545 -11.51 23.49 -12.06
C SER A 545 -11.78 24.98 -12.25
N ASP A 546 -11.26 25.77 -11.32
CA ASP A 546 -11.17 27.22 -11.45
C ASP A 546 -9.84 27.61 -12.13
N LEU A 547 -8.77 26.84 -11.89
CA LEU A 547 -7.46 27.01 -12.51
C LEU A 547 -6.92 25.67 -12.96
N ILE A 548 -6.36 25.60 -14.16
CA ILE A 548 -5.73 24.39 -14.70
C ILE A 548 -4.27 24.70 -15.02
N VAL A 549 -3.38 23.87 -14.49
CA VAL A 549 -1.94 23.88 -14.73
C VAL A 549 -1.59 22.69 -15.59
N VAL A 550 -1.03 22.89 -16.76
CA VAL A 550 -0.65 21.83 -17.69
C VAL A 550 0.84 21.59 -17.63
N LEU A 551 1.22 20.34 -17.34
CA LEU A 551 2.62 19.90 -17.33
C LEU A 551 2.90 19.02 -18.54
N ASP A 552 4.09 19.18 -19.11
CA ASP A 552 4.66 18.26 -20.09
C ASP A 552 6.18 18.19 -19.94
N GLY A 553 6.75 16.96 -19.97
CA GLY A 553 8.20 16.72 -19.77
C GLY A 553 8.78 17.36 -18.50
N GLY A 554 7.97 17.46 -17.43
CA GLY A 554 8.33 18.09 -16.15
C GLY A 554 8.22 19.61 -16.12
N LYS A 555 7.81 20.29 -17.21
CA LYS A 555 7.65 21.74 -17.29
C LYS A 555 6.18 22.14 -17.34
N ARG A 556 5.87 23.32 -16.84
CA ARG A 556 4.57 23.94 -17.06
C ARG A 556 4.52 24.53 -18.47
N ILE A 557 3.62 24.01 -19.32
CA ILE A 557 3.41 24.49 -20.69
C ILE A 557 2.27 25.48 -20.82
N ALA A 558 1.25 25.39 -19.95
CA ALA A 558 0.11 26.30 -19.93
C ALA A 558 -0.46 26.45 -18.51
N ILE A 559 -1.17 27.56 -18.29
CA ILE A 559 -1.96 27.82 -17.08
C ILE A 559 -3.14 28.73 -17.45
N GLY A 560 -4.33 28.42 -16.99
CA GLY A 560 -5.54 29.21 -17.28
C GLY A 560 -6.82 28.49 -16.83
N ASP A 561 -7.95 29.04 -17.21
CA ASP A 561 -9.26 28.41 -17.06
C ASP A 561 -9.51 27.33 -18.11
N ALA A 562 -10.63 26.62 -17.98
CA ALA A 562 -10.97 25.52 -18.88
C ALA A 562 -11.08 25.97 -20.36
N ALA A 563 -11.52 27.21 -20.64
CA ALA A 563 -11.68 27.72 -22.00
C ALA A 563 -10.31 28.06 -22.62
N ALA A 564 -9.43 28.70 -21.87
CA ALA A 564 -8.06 29.01 -22.30
C ALA A 564 -7.26 27.74 -22.59
N ILE A 565 -7.32 26.73 -21.67
CA ILE A 565 -6.57 25.49 -21.80
C ILE A 565 -7.04 24.64 -22.99
N ARG A 566 -8.33 24.58 -23.26
CA ARG A 566 -8.89 23.85 -24.41
C ARG A 566 -8.38 24.40 -25.74
N ASN A 567 -8.21 25.70 -25.84
CA ASN A 567 -7.80 26.39 -27.08
C ASN A 567 -6.29 26.58 -27.21
N ASP A 568 -5.51 26.20 -26.19
CA ASP A 568 -4.05 26.40 -26.21
C ASP A 568 -3.36 25.41 -27.17
N PRO A 569 -2.60 25.90 -28.19
CA PRO A 569 -1.92 25.04 -29.15
C PRO A 569 -0.89 24.08 -28.53
N LEU A 570 -0.19 24.51 -27.47
CA LEU A 570 0.79 23.67 -26.79
C LEU A 570 0.11 22.51 -26.05
N VAL A 571 -1.05 22.78 -25.46
CA VAL A 571 -1.85 21.75 -24.78
C VAL A 571 -2.37 20.73 -25.80
N ARG A 572 -2.92 21.21 -26.91
CA ARG A 572 -3.40 20.33 -27.99
C ARG A 572 -2.27 19.46 -28.51
N LYS A 573 -1.08 20.05 -28.76
CA LYS A 573 0.12 19.31 -29.18
C LYS A 573 0.56 18.27 -28.15
N ALA A 574 0.54 18.57 -26.85
CA ALA A 574 0.94 17.66 -25.79
C ALA A 574 0.01 16.45 -25.66
N TYR A 575 -1.29 16.60 -25.92
CA TYR A 575 -2.27 15.52 -25.81
C TYR A 575 -2.56 14.77 -27.11
N LEU A 576 -2.56 15.46 -28.26
CA LEU A 576 -2.88 14.89 -29.56
C LEU A 576 -1.64 14.54 -30.38
N GLY A 577 -0.47 15.09 -30.00
CA GLY A 577 0.75 15.04 -30.79
C GLY A 577 0.80 16.12 -31.88
N ASP A 578 1.92 16.20 -32.61
CA ASP A 578 1.97 17.01 -33.82
C ASP A 578 0.97 16.44 -34.84
N ALA A 579 0.11 17.30 -35.40
CA ALA A 579 -0.69 16.89 -36.56
C ALA A 579 0.30 16.34 -37.60
N PRO A 580 0.00 15.26 -38.33
CA PRO A 580 0.87 14.76 -39.35
C PRO A 580 1.11 15.88 -40.37
N SER A 581 2.24 16.60 -40.20
CA SER A 581 2.68 17.63 -41.14
C SER A 581 2.87 16.94 -42.48
N GLY A 582 2.10 17.40 -43.45
CA GLY A 582 1.93 16.83 -44.75
C GLY A 582 3.21 16.24 -45.32
N GLU A 583 3.05 15.15 -46.13
CA GLU A 583 4.05 14.46 -46.91
C GLU A 583 4.86 13.31 -46.28
N ARG A 584 4.36 12.56 -45.28
CA ARG A 584 4.72 11.14 -45.31
C ARG A 584 3.76 10.45 -46.30
N ARG A 585 4.12 10.47 -47.60
CA ARG A 585 3.48 9.64 -48.62
C ARG A 585 3.54 8.21 -48.16
N ARG A 586 2.40 7.70 -47.65
CA ARG A 586 2.25 6.27 -47.33
C ARG A 586 2.58 5.46 -48.56
N ALA A 587 3.50 4.49 -48.48
CA ALA A 587 3.74 3.58 -49.58
C ALA A 587 2.41 2.85 -49.92
N PRO A 588 1.94 2.91 -51.20
CA PRO A 588 0.69 2.26 -51.58
C PRO A 588 0.84 0.74 -51.39
N ARG A 589 -0.19 0.13 -50.76
CA ARG A 589 -0.23 -1.30 -50.55
C ARG A 589 -1.23 -1.96 -51.45
N PRO A 590 -0.96 -3.19 -51.94
CA PRO A 590 -2.00 -4.03 -52.52
C PRO A 590 -2.99 -4.43 -51.42
N ALA A 591 -4.26 -4.06 -51.57
CA ALA A 591 -5.33 -4.47 -50.67
C ALA A 591 -5.45 -6.02 -50.75
N LYS A 592 -5.05 -6.72 -49.72
CA LYS A 592 -5.31 -8.15 -49.58
C LYS A 592 -6.79 -8.33 -49.24
N GLN A 593 -7.50 -9.10 -50.03
CA GLN A 593 -8.92 -9.44 -49.77
C GLN A 593 -9.01 -10.37 -48.56
N GLY A 594 -10.04 -10.16 -47.70
CA GLY A 594 -10.33 -10.96 -46.54
C GLY A 594 -10.23 -10.23 -45.20
N THR A 595 -10.58 -10.93 -44.11
CA THR A 595 -10.50 -10.39 -42.74
C THR A 595 -9.53 -11.22 -41.92
N ALA A 596 -8.48 -10.56 -41.37
CA ALA A 596 -7.51 -11.22 -40.49
C ALA A 596 -8.10 -11.44 -39.09
N LEU A 597 -8.74 -10.39 -38.54
CA LEU A 597 -9.39 -10.43 -37.24
C LEU A 597 -10.76 -9.77 -37.33
N GLU A 598 -11.77 -10.42 -36.78
CA GLU A 598 -13.14 -9.92 -36.72
C GLU A 598 -13.67 -10.10 -35.29
N VAL A 599 -14.21 -9.03 -34.74
CA VAL A 599 -14.86 -8.97 -33.43
C VAL A 599 -16.28 -8.51 -33.64
N ARG A 600 -17.26 -9.26 -33.13
CA ARG A 600 -18.70 -8.95 -33.26
C ARG A 600 -19.35 -8.93 -31.88
N THR A 601 -20.14 -7.87 -31.65
CA THR A 601 -20.94 -7.66 -30.42
C THR A 601 -20.22 -8.03 -29.15
N LEU A 602 -18.97 -7.52 -28.99
CA LEU A 602 -18.16 -7.85 -27.85
C LEU A 602 -18.56 -7.02 -26.62
N ASP A 603 -19.02 -7.71 -25.59
CA ASP A 603 -19.23 -7.20 -24.24
C ASP A 603 -18.10 -7.65 -23.33
N ALA A 604 -17.67 -6.79 -22.40
CA ALA A 604 -16.68 -7.15 -21.39
C ALA A 604 -17.04 -6.60 -20.01
N PHE A 605 -16.80 -7.41 -18.97
CA PHE A 605 -17.23 -7.13 -17.60
C PHE A 605 -16.11 -7.35 -16.59
N TYR A 606 -16.00 -6.42 -15.64
CA TYR A 606 -15.23 -6.57 -14.41
C TYR A 606 -16.20 -6.74 -13.24
N GLY A 607 -16.37 -7.97 -12.77
CA GLY A 607 -17.44 -8.31 -11.83
C GLY A 607 -18.82 -8.04 -12.45
N LEU A 608 -19.57 -7.10 -11.87
CA LEU A 608 -20.89 -6.65 -12.37
C LEU A 608 -20.79 -5.39 -13.26
N SER A 609 -19.64 -4.76 -13.36
CA SER A 609 -19.48 -3.54 -14.15
C SER A 609 -19.17 -3.86 -15.60
N ARG A 610 -19.99 -3.36 -16.53
CA ARG A 610 -19.79 -3.47 -17.98
C ARG A 610 -18.76 -2.41 -18.41
N ALA A 611 -17.64 -2.88 -18.99
CA ALA A 611 -16.56 -2.04 -19.50
C ALA A 611 -16.57 -1.90 -21.03
N LEU A 612 -17.11 -2.87 -21.75
CA LEU A 612 -17.37 -2.79 -23.20
C LEU A 612 -18.81 -3.18 -23.51
N GLY A 613 -19.40 -2.51 -24.48
CA GLY A 613 -20.81 -2.70 -24.86
C GLY A 613 -21.04 -2.85 -26.37
N GLY A 614 -21.10 -4.10 -26.85
CA GLY A 614 -21.44 -4.38 -28.24
C GLY A 614 -20.39 -3.87 -29.22
N VAL A 615 -19.11 -4.06 -28.94
CA VAL A 615 -18.03 -3.56 -29.81
C VAL A 615 -17.87 -4.44 -31.04
N ASP A 616 -17.92 -3.80 -32.22
CA ASP A 616 -17.64 -4.41 -33.52
C ASP A 616 -16.36 -3.86 -34.13
N LEU A 617 -15.43 -4.73 -34.54
CA LEU A 617 -14.15 -4.33 -35.10
C LEU A 617 -13.68 -5.36 -36.13
N ALA A 618 -13.17 -4.90 -37.25
CA ALA A 618 -12.60 -5.76 -38.29
C ALA A 618 -11.27 -5.22 -38.79
N VAL A 619 -10.32 -6.11 -39.02
CA VAL A 619 -8.96 -5.79 -39.51
C VAL A 619 -8.64 -6.69 -40.70
N ALA A 620 -8.22 -6.11 -41.80
CA ALA A 620 -7.81 -6.85 -43.00
C ALA A 620 -6.39 -7.42 -42.84
N PRO A 621 -6.01 -8.47 -43.60
CA PRO A 621 -4.62 -8.96 -43.55
C PRO A 621 -3.60 -7.92 -43.99
N GLY A 622 -2.62 -7.65 -43.12
CA GLY A 622 -1.59 -6.64 -43.34
C GLY A 622 -2.07 -5.20 -43.11
N GLU A 623 -3.25 -4.95 -42.64
CA GLU A 623 -3.77 -3.64 -42.25
C GLU A 623 -3.23 -3.24 -40.88
N ALA A 624 -2.91 -1.97 -40.69
CA ALA A 624 -2.65 -1.37 -39.39
C ALA A 624 -3.85 -0.54 -38.96
N ILE A 625 -4.40 -0.82 -37.77
CA ILE A 625 -5.49 -0.03 -37.20
C ILE A 625 -5.08 0.61 -35.88
N ALA A 626 -5.57 1.82 -35.64
CA ALA A 626 -5.48 2.50 -34.35
C ALA A 626 -6.80 2.40 -33.60
N VAL A 627 -6.75 2.09 -32.28
CA VAL A 627 -7.88 2.23 -31.39
C VAL A 627 -7.62 3.40 -30.46
N LEU A 628 -8.36 4.46 -30.63
CA LEU A 628 -8.22 5.75 -29.99
C LEU A 628 -9.31 5.98 -28.94
N GLY A 629 -9.11 6.93 -28.02
CA GLY A 629 -10.09 7.31 -27.00
C GLY A 629 -9.42 7.72 -25.70
N ALA A 630 -10.15 8.43 -24.87
CA ALA A 630 -9.66 8.86 -23.54
C ALA A 630 -9.29 7.68 -22.64
N ASN A 631 -8.58 8.00 -21.54
CA ASN A 631 -8.32 7.02 -20.48
C ASN A 631 -9.65 6.55 -19.86
N GLY A 632 -9.79 5.23 -19.67
CA GLY A 632 -11.04 4.65 -19.22
C GLY A 632 -12.09 4.38 -20.31
N ALA A 633 -11.83 4.72 -21.58
CA ALA A 633 -12.74 4.43 -22.70
C ALA A 633 -12.92 2.92 -22.97
N GLY A 634 -12.03 2.05 -22.44
CA GLY A 634 -12.10 0.60 -22.61
C GLY A 634 -11.07 -0.01 -23.58
N LYS A 635 -10.08 0.75 -24.03
CA LYS A 635 -9.04 0.34 -24.99
C LYS A 635 -8.29 -0.91 -24.55
N THR A 636 -7.64 -0.88 -23.38
CA THR A 636 -6.93 -2.03 -22.79
C THR A 636 -7.87 -3.21 -22.53
N THR A 637 -9.13 -2.94 -22.15
CA THR A 637 -10.16 -3.97 -21.98
C THR A 637 -10.45 -4.69 -23.30
N LEU A 638 -10.54 -3.96 -24.40
CA LEU A 638 -10.72 -4.51 -25.75
C LEU A 638 -9.53 -5.40 -26.13
N MET A 639 -8.31 -4.91 -25.95
CA MET A 639 -7.08 -5.65 -26.25
C MET A 639 -6.98 -6.95 -25.44
N ARG A 640 -7.26 -6.89 -24.13
CA ARG A 640 -7.27 -8.06 -23.24
C ARG A 640 -8.34 -9.07 -23.62
N SER A 641 -9.55 -8.60 -23.98
CA SER A 641 -10.65 -9.47 -24.42
C SER A 641 -10.31 -10.20 -25.72
N ILE A 642 -9.70 -9.52 -26.71
CA ILE A 642 -9.25 -10.13 -27.95
C ILE A 642 -8.14 -11.17 -27.70
N ALA A 643 -7.19 -10.86 -26.82
CA ALA A 643 -6.12 -11.76 -26.41
C ALA A 643 -6.60 -12.95 -25.56
N GLY A 644 -7.82 -12.90 -25.00
CA GLY A 644 -8.36 -13.94 -24.13
C GLY A 644 -7.80 -13.94 -22.72
N LEU A 645 -7.34 -12.77 -22.23
CA LEU A 645 -6.85 -12.58 -20.87
C LEU A 645 -8.00 -12.30 -19.89
N GLU A 646 -8.01 -12.95 -18.76
CA GLU A 646 -8.96 -12.73 -17.67
C GLU A 646 -8.28 -12.11 -16.44
N PRO A 647 -8.92 -11.17 -15.71
CA PRO A 647 -10.10 -10.41 -16.13
C PRO A 647 -9.79 -9.51 -17.32
N PRO A 648 -10.75 -9.06 -18.13
CA PRO A 648 -12.20 -9.08 -17.97
C PRO A 648 -12.85 -10.39 -18.44
N ARG A 649 -14.09 -10.68 -17.95
CA ARG A 649 -14.95 -11.68 -18.57
C ARG A 649 -15.54 -11.07 -19.84
N SER A 650 -15.29 -11.69 -20.99
CA SER A 650 -15.81 -11.23 -22.28
C SER A 650 -16.87 -12.17 -22.87
N VAL A 651 -17.87 -11.58 -23.54
CA VAL A 651 -18.94 -12.28 -24.25
C VAL A 651 -19.08 -11.64 -25.63
N GLY A 652 -19.09 -12.44 -26.69
CA GLY A 652 -19.14 -11.96 -28.05
C GLY A 652 -18.47 -12.96 -28.96
N GLU A 653 -18.35 -12.63 -30.23
CA GLU A 653 -17.72 -13.49 -31.23
C GLU A 653 -16.40 -12.87 -31.68
N ILE A 654 -15.32 -13.67 -31.65
CA ILE A 654 -14.00 -13.29 -32.15
C ILE A 654 -13.51 -14.33 -33.12
N ARG A 655 -13.19 -13.89 -34.34
CA ARG A 655 -12.71 -14.75 -35.43
C ARG A 655 -11.31 -14.33 -35.88
N LEU A 656 -10.41 -15.29 -36.01
CA LEU A 656 -9.09 -15.13 -36.60
C LEU A 656 -9.07 -15.85 -37.96
N SER A 657 -8.88 -15.10 -39.04
CA SER A 657 -8.90 -15.64 -40.41
C SER A 657 -10.14 -16.55 -40.68
N GLY A 658 -11.30 -16.10 -40.19
CA GLY A 658 -12.59 -16.84 -40.30
C GLY A 658 -12.83 -17.89 -39.21
N ALA A 659 -11.79 -18.38 -38.52
CA ALA A 659 -11.94 -19.37 -37.46
C ALA A 659 -12.33 -18.71 -36.11
N ARG A 660 -13.32 -19.29 -35.46
CA ARG A 660 -13.82 -18.78 -34.17
C ARG A 660 -12.84 -19.08 -33.03
N VAL A 661 -12.43 -18.05 -32.26
CA VAL A 661 -11.42 -18.15 -31.19
C VAL A 661 -11.89 -17.65 -29.81
N ASP A 662 -13.12 -17.12 -29.70
CA ASP A 662 -13.66 -16.52 -28.48
C ASP A 662 -13.69 -17.47 -27.27
N LYS A 663 -13.81 -18.77 -27.46
CA LYS A 663 -13.80 -19.78 -26.40
C LYS A 663 -12.41 -20.33 -26.08
N MET A 664 -11.38 -19.92 -26.82
CA MET A 664 -10.00 -20.38 -26.60
C MET A 664 -9.33 -19.57 -25.47
N PRO A 665 -8.60 -20.22 -24.55
CA PRO A 665 -7.81 -19.52 -23.57
C PRO A 665 -6.64 -18.75 -24.21
N ALA A 666 -6.12 -17.73 -23.52
CA ALA A 666 -5.12 -16.79 -24.02
C ALA A 666 -3.89 -17.47 -24.68
N HIS A 667 -3.34 -18.52 -24.06
CA HIS A 667 -2.16 -19.21 -24.56
C HIS A 667 -2.43 -19.97 -25.88
N ILE A 668 -3.66 -20.41 -26.12
CA ILE A 668 -4.05 -21.04 -27.39
C ILE A 668 -4.26 -19.96 -28.46
N ARG A 669 -4.89 -18.81 -28.13
CA ARG A 669 -5.02 -17.67 -29.05
C ARG A 669 -3.63 -17.13 -29.47
N ALA A 670 -2.67 -17.05 -28.53
CA ALA A 670 -1.30 -16.66 -28.83
C ALA A 670 -0.64 -17.63 -29.82
N ARG A 671 -0.81 -18.96 -29.61
CA ARG A 671 -0.32 -19.97 -30.56
C ARG A 671 -1.04 -19.91 -31.93
N ALA A 672 -2.30 -19.52 -31.96
CA ALA A 672 -3.04 -19.33 -33.21
C ALA A 672 -2.59 -18.09 -33.99
N GLY A 673 -1.88 -17.17 -33.33
CA GLY A 673 -1.27 -15.97 -33.92
C GLY A 673 -1.85 -14.63 -33.43
N ILE A 674 -2.65 -14.57 -32.36
CA ILE A 674 -3.07 -13.32 -31.70
C ILE A 674 -2.10 -13.02 -30.58
N VAL A 675 -1.24 -12.06 -30.74
CA VAL A 675 -0.19 -11.72 -29.76
C VAL A 675 -0.36 -10.30 -29.28
N LEU A 676 -0.41 -10.13 -27.95
CA LEU A 676 -0.50 -8.84 -27.29
C LEU A 676 0.82 -8.50 -26.57
N VAL A 677 1.36 -7.33 -26.87
CA VAL A 677 2.33 -6.65 -26.02
C VAL A 677 1.57 -5.73 -25.08
N PRO A 678 1.41 -6.11 -23.80
CA PRO A 678 0.57 -5.39 -22.88
C PRO A 678 1.23 -4.11 -22.37
N GLU A 679 0.42 -3.21 -21.83
CA GLU A 679 0.88 -2.05 -21.07
C GLU A 679 1.85 -2.45 -19.95
N GLY A 680 2.84 -1.61 -19.66
CA GLY A 680 3.80 -1.85 -18.58
C GLY A 680 4.91 -2.83 -18.91
N ARG A 681 5.12 -3.12 -20.21
CA ARG A 681 6.27 -3.88 -20.78
C ARG A 681 6.27 -5.37 -20.41
N GLN A 682 6.00 -5.72 -19.17
CA GLN A 682 5.93 -7.07 -18.59
C GLN A 682 7.07 -8.00 -19.04
N VAL A 683 8.30 -7.48 -19.04
CA VAL A 683 9.52 -8.29 -19.21
C VAL A 683 9.78 -9.08 -17.93
N PHE A 684 10.49 -10.21 -18.04
CA PHE A 684 10.93 -10.97 -16.86
C PHE A 684 12.22 -10.35 -16.33
N PRO A 685 12.18 -9.57 -15.23
CA PRO A 685 13.31 -8.71 -14.82
C PRO A 685 14.54 -9.48 -14.37
N GLU A 686 14.36 -10.69 -13.82
CA GLU A 686 15.44 -11.55 -13.34
C GLU A 686 16.15 -12.31 -14.48
N LEU A 687 15.50 -12.45 -15.64
CA LEU A 687 16.05 -13.11 -16.81
C LEU A 687 16.86 -12.14 -17.66
N THR A 688 17.87 -12.67 -18.37
CA THR A 688 18.63 -11.91 -19.34
C THR A 688 17.80 -11.54 -20.57
N VAL A 689 18.30 -10.59 -21.38
CA VAL A 689 17.68 -10.24 -22.68
C VAL A 689 17.53 -11.49 -23.54
N ARG A 690 18.60 -12.30 -23.69
CA ARG A 690 18.56 -13.55 -24.44
C ARG A 690 17.48 -14.50 -23.94
N GLN A 691 17.39 -14.73 -22.62
CA GLN A 691 16.40 -15.61 -22.03
C GLN A 691 14.95 -15.10 -22.23
N ASN A 692 14.73 -13.79 -22.13
CA ASN A 692 13.43 -13.20 -22.45
C ASN A 692 13.01 -13.47 -23.92
N LEU A 693 13.95 -13.32 -24.88
CA LEU A 693 13.72 -13.61 -26.29
C LEU A 693 13.43 -15.09 -26.53
N GLN A 694 14.20 -15.98 -25.90
CA GLN A 694 13.97 -17.42 -25.97
C GLN A 694 12.55 -17.82 -25.55
N LEU A 695 11.99 -17.17 -24.50
CA LEU A 695 10.62 -17.41 -24.10
C LEU A 695 9.60 -17.00 -25.17
N GLY A 696 9.87 -15.98 -25.97
CA GLY A 696 9.02 -15.59 -27.12
C GLY A 696 8.90 -16.70 -28.14
N ALA A 697 9.98 -17.42 -28.41
CA ALA A 697 10.03 -18.51 -29.39
C ALA A 697 9.56 -19.87 -28.83
N PHE A 698 9.28 -19.98 -27.52
CA PHE A 698 9.00 -21.25 -26.83
C PHE A 698 7.87 -22.09 -27.44
N ALA A 699 6.88 -21.47 -28.04
CA ALA A 699 5.76 -22.17 -28.65
C ALA A 699 6.05 -22.70 -30.08
N ARG A 700 7.16 -22.30 -30.69
CA ARG A 700 7.55 -22.65 -32.09
C ARG A 700 8.52 -23.83 -32.08
N LYS A 701 8.23 -24.88 -32.85
CA LYS A 701 9.09 -26.08 -32.98
C LYS A 701 9.92 -26.02 -34.25
N GLY A 702 11.14 -26.57 -34.20
CA GLY A 702 11.99 -26.72 -35.37
C GLY A 702 12.63 -25.39 -35.87
N LEU A 703 12.76 -24.40 -34.98
CA LEU A 703 13.24 -23.08 -35.27
C LEU A 703 14.77 -23.00 -35.05
N ASP A 704 15.50 -22.35 -35.96
CA ASP A 704 16.85 -21.86 -35.64
C ASP A 704 16.72 -20.62 -34.74
N LEU A 705 16.77 -20.87 -33.44
CA LEU A 705 16.55 -19.83 -32.43
C LEU A 705 17.57 -18.71 -32.46
N ASP A 706 18.82 -19.03 -32.77
CA ASP A 706 19.91 -18.04 -32.84
C ASP A 706 19.74 -17.12 -34.05
N ALA A 707 19.36 -17.66 -35.20
CA ALA A 707 19.08 -16.86 -36.39
C ALA A 707 17.88 -15.90 -36.18
N GLU A 708 16.82 -16.37 -35.48
CA GLU A 708 15.66 -15.53 -35.19
C GLU A 708 15.99 -14.43 -34.16
N ILE A 709 16.82 -14.74 -33.16
CA ILE A 709 17.28 -13.74 -32.19
C ILE A 709 18.18 -12.70 -32.90
N ASP A 710 19.05 -13.12 -33.81
CA ASP A 710 19.87 -12.19 -34.58
C ASP A 710 19.02 -11.28 -35.47
N ALA A 711 17.91 -11.79 -36.05
CA ALA A 711 16.97 -10.95 -36.78
C ALA A 711 16.33 -9.89 -35.87
N MET A 712 16.04 -10.22 -34.58
CA MET A 712 15.54 -9.23 -33.61
C MET A 712 16.61 -8.19 -33.26
N PHE A 713 17.90 -8.59 -33.19
CA PHE A 713 18.98 -7.65 -32.97
C PHE A 713 19.26 -6.73 -34.18
N ALA A 714 19.00 -7.22 -35.39
CA ALA A 714 19.05 -6.36 -36.59
C ALA A 714 17.96 -5.26 -36.51
N ARG A 715 16.79 -5.57 -35.96
CA ARG A 715 15.68 -4.61 -35.79
C ARG A 715 15.88 -3.70 -34.57
N PHE A 716 16.41 -4.22 -33.46
CA PHE A 716 16.65 -3.51 -32.21
C PHE A 716 18.11 -3.65 -31.75
N PRO A 717 19.06 -2.92 -32.38
CA PRO A 717 20.50 -3.09 -32.15
C PRO A 717 20.95 -2.89 -30.72
N ARG A 718 20.26 -2.01 -29.96
CA ARG A 718 20.55 -1.74 -28.54
C ARG A 718 20.41 -2.98 -27.66
N LEU A 719 19.54 -3.93 -28.03
CA LEU A 719 19.34 -5.17 -27.27
C LEU A 719 20.56 -6.13 -27.43
N LYS A 720 21.28 -6.06 -28.58
CA LYS A 720 22.48 -6.89 -28.83
C LYS A 720 23.58 -6.55 -27.82
N GLU A 721 23.80 -5.27 -27.57
CA GLU A 721 24.82 -4.78 -26.62
C GLU A 721 24.54 -5.23 -25.18
N ARG A 722 23.27 -5.53 -24.87
CA ARG A 722 22.79 -5.88 -23.55
C ARG A 722 22.35 -7.35 -23.40
N ILE A 723 22.71 -8.22 -24.35
CA ILE A 723 22.21 -9.59 -24.48
C ILE A 723 22.29 -10.42 -23.19
N ASN A 724 23.36 -10.26 -22.42
CA ASN A 724 23.62 -10.98 -21.17
C ASN A 724 23.18 -10.20 -19.90
N HIS A 725 22.66 -8.97 -20.06
CA HIS A 725 22.19 -8.19 -18.92
C HIS A 725 20.79 -8.65 -18.50
N ARG A 726 20.50 -8.59 -17.20
CA ARG A 726 19.14 -8.83 -16.68
C ARG A 726 18.19 -7.74 -17.21
N ALA A 727 16.99 -8.16 -17.64
CA ALA A 727 16.01 -7.24 -18.21
C ALA A 727 15.57 -6.14 -17.21
N GLY A 728 15.61 -6.42 -15.90
CA GLY A 728 15.32 -5.43 -14.87
C GLY A 728 16.32 -4.26 -14.78
N LEU A 729 17.52 -4.40 -15.34
CA LEU A 729 18.56 -3.36 -15.38
C LEU A 729 18.54 -2.52 -16.65
N LEU A 730 17.71 -2.84 -17.62
CA LEU A 730 17.53 -2.10 -18.85
C LEU A 730 16.78 -0.79 -18.61
N SER A 731 17.06 0.21 -19.46
CA SER A 731 16.24 1.42 -19.54
C SER A 731 14.81 1.10 -19.97
N GLY A 732 13.87 2.01 -19.67
CA GLY A 732 12.48 1.81 -20.06
C GLY A 732 12.27 1.56 -21.55
N GLY A 733 13.03 2.25 -22.42
CA GLY A 733 12.99 2.04 -23.87
C GLY A 733 13.51 0.69 -24.30
N GLU A 734 14.63 0.23 -23.74
CA GLU A 734 15.20 -1.09 -24.01
C GLU A 734 14.26 -2.22 -23.54
N GLN A 735 13.59 -2.03 -22.40
CA GLN A 735 12.58 -2.99 -21.92
C GLN A 735 11.39 -3.07 -22.88
N GLN A 736 10.92 -1.94 -23.44
CA GLN A 736 9.84 -1.92 -24.40
C GLN A 736 10.24 -2.60 -25.71
N MET A 737 11.45 -2.30 -26.23
CA MET A 737 12.00 -2.99 -27.39
C MET A 737 12.12 -4.49 -27.16
N LEU A 738 12.52 -4.92 -25.95
CA LEU A 738 12.58 -6.33 -25.57
C LEU A 738 11.20 -6.98 -25.53
N ALA A 739 10.19 -6.30 -25.02
CA ALA A 739 8.81 -6.80 -24.99
C ALA A 739 8.24 -6.99 -26.40
N VAL A 740 8.49 -6.01 -27.30
CA VAL A 740 8.09 -6.07 -28.71
C VAL A 740 8.82 -7.21 -29.43
N ALA A 741 10.16 -7.30 -29.29
CA ALA A 741 10.97 -8.36 -29.92
C ALA A 741 10.54 -9.76 -29.43
N ARG A 742 10.25 -9.91 -28.13
CA ARG A 742 9.70 -11.16 -27.57
C ARG A 742 8.36 -11.52 -28.18
N GLY A 743 7.48 -10.54 -28.38
CA GLY A 743 6.19 -10.73 -29.04
C GLY A 743 6.34 -11.14 -30.52
N LEU A 744 7.25 -10.52 -31.27
CA LEU A 744 7.52 -10.84 -32.67
C LEU A 744 8.05 -12.27 -32.86
N LEU A 745 8.88 -12.76 -31.93
CA LEU A 745 9.42 -14.13 -31.96
C LEU A 745 8.33 -15.22 -31.89
N THR A 746 7.10 -14.89 -31.47
CA THR A 746 5.96 -15.83 -31.54
C THR A 746 5.43 -16.01 -32.96
N ALA A 747 5.89 -15.22 -33.96
CA ALA A 747 5.39 -15.14 -35.34
C ALA A 747 3.88 -14.82 -35.42
N PRO A 748 3.46 -13.63 -34.94
CA PRO A 748 2.04 -13.27 -34.87
C PRO A 748 1.42 -13.10 -36.25
N LYS A 749 0.13 -13.50 -36.40
CA LYS A 749 -0.72 -13.12 -37.53
C LYS A 749 -1.38 -11.75 -37.32
N VAL A 750 -1.72 -11.46 -36.04
CA VAL A 750 -2.22 -10.18 -35.59
C VAL A 750 -1.40 -9.77 -34.37
N PHE A 751 -0.69 -8.67 -34.52
CA PHE A 751 0.19 -8.14 -33.48
C PHE A 751 -0.45 -6.91 -32.83
N MET A 752 -0.75 -7.03 -31.56
CA MET A 752 -1.47 -6.02 -30.78
C MET A 752 -0.50 -5.32 -29.80
N LEU A 753 -0.53 -4.00 -29.79
CA LEU A 753 0.34 -3.15 -29.00
C LEU A 753 -0.53 -2.24 -28.11
N ASP A 754 -0.41 -2.38 -26.77
CA ASP A 754 -1.18 -1.60 -25.79
C ASP A 754 -0.27 -0.57 -25.12
N GLU A 755 -0.46 0.70 -25.46
CA GLU A 755 0.31 1.86 -25.00
C GLU A 755 1.83 1.68 -25.09
N PRO A 756 2.37 1.34 -26.29
CA PRO A 756 3.79 1.05 -26.44
C PRO A 756 4.71 2.26 -26.19
N SER A 757 4.21 3.49 -26.29
CA SER A 757 4.98 4.74 -26.06
C SER A 757 5.04 5.16 -24.59
N LEU A 758 4.26 4.52 -23.71
CA LEU A 758 4.05 4.99 -22.34
C LEU A 758 5.35 5.11 -21.53
N GLY A 759 5.63 6.33 -21.06
CA GLY A 759 6.78 6.63 -20.20
C GLY A 759 8.14 6.48 -20.89
N LEU A 760 8.18 6.62 -22.21
CA LEU A 760 9.40 6.61 -23.00
C LEU A 760 9.86 8.03 -23.39
N ALA A 761 11.17 8.20 -23.61
CA ALA A 761 11.70 9.44 -24.16
C ALA A 761 11.29 9.60 -25.65
N PRO A 762 11.04 10.83 -26.14
CA PRO A 762 10.59 11.08 -27.51
C PRO A 762 11.41 10.37 -28.60
N LEU A 763 12.73 10.42 -28.52
CA LEU A 763 13.62 9.72 -29.45
C LEU A 763 13.39 8.21 -29.51
N VAL A 764 13.07 7.59 -28.37
CA VAL A 764 12.80 6.15 -28.29
C VAL A 764 11.43 5.82 -28.85
N VAL A 765 10.46 6.71 -28.66
CA VAL A 765 9.13 6.61 -29.28
C VAL A 765 9.26 6.64 -30.78
N ASP A 766 10.02 7.57 -31.36
CA ASP A 766 10.23 7.68 -32.79
C ASP A 766 10.92 6.43 -33.38
N GLU A 767 11.94 5.87 -32.69
CA GLU A 767 12.59 4.61 -33.10
C GLU A 767 11.59 3.44 -33.07
N LEU A 768 10.75 3.38 -32.05
CA LEU A 768 9.78 2.30 -31.89
C LEU A 768 8.70 2.35 -32.97
N PHE A 769 8.12 3.53 -33.23
CA PHE A 769 7.13 3.71 -34.29
C PHE A 769 7.72 3.54 -35.69
N ALA A 770 8.99 3.90 -35.93
CA ALA A 770 9.70 3.58 -37.17
C ALA A 770 9.81 2.04 -37.37
N SER A 771 10.06 1.29 -36.29
CA SER A 771 10.06 -0.17 -36.32
C SER A 771 8.66 -0.75 -36.61
N PHE A 772 7.61 -0.15 -36.06
CA PHE A 772 6.23 -0.56 -36.38
C PHE A 772 5.84 -0.27 -37.82
N GLU A 773 6.27 0.88 -38.39
CA GLU A 773 6.07 1.20 -39.80
C GLU A 773 6.76 0.18 -40.70
N GLN A 774 7.97 -0.25 -40.33
CA GLN A 774 8.67 -1.30 -41.06
C GLN A 774 7.87 -2.63 -41.02
N LEU A 775 7.32 -3.03 -39.84
CA LEU A 775 6.47 -4.21 -39.72
C LEU A 775 5.20 -4.09 -40.59
N ARG A 776 4.61 -2.89 -40.62
CA ARG A 776 3.49 -2.56 -41.50
C ARG A 776 3.86 -2.75 -42.97
N VAL A 777 4.99 -2.27 -43.40
CA VAL A 777 5.50 -2.41 -44.79
C VAL A 777 5.78 -3.89 -45.13
N GLU A 778 6.29 -4.67 -44.18
CA GLU A 778 6.50 -6.11 -44.30
C GLU A 778 5.19 -6.91 -44.37
N GLY A 779 4.04 -6.27 -44.14
CA GLY A 779 2.70 -6.91 -44.27
C GLY A 779 2.15 -7.47 -42.97
N MET A 780 2.69 -7.10 -41.83
CA MET A 780 2.16 -7.47 -40.51
C MET A 780 0.80 -6.80 -40.28
N THR A 781 -0.18 -7.55 -39.76
CA THR A 781 -1.45 -6.99 -39.31
C THR A 781 -1.24 -6.41 -37.90
N LEU A 782 -1.49 -5.10 -37.75
CA LEU A 782 -1.22 -4.37 -36.50
C LEU A 782 -2.49 -3.80 -35.89
N ILE A 783 -2.60 -3.88 -34.56
CA ILE A 783 -3.60 -3.14 -33.78
C ILE A 783 -2.83 -2.34 -32.75
N VAL A 784 -2.91 -1.03 -32.80
CA VAL A 784 -2.16 -0.14 -31.89
C VAL A 784 -3.16 0.68 -31.06
N VAL A 785 -3.00 0.60 -29.77
CA VAL A 785 -3.61 1.49 -28.78
C VAL A 785 -2.52 2.36 -28.23
N ASP A 786 -2.60 3.68 -28.38
CA ASP A 786 -1.62 4.59 -27.78
C ASP A 786 -2.31 5.85 -27.26
N GLN A 787 -1.73 6.47 -26.25
CA GLN A 787 -2.19 7.74 -25.72
C GLN A 787 -1.83 8.89 -26.67
N MET A 788 -0.73 8.76 -27.40
CA MET A 788 -0.31 9.71 -28.41
C MET A 788 -1.06 9.46 -29.74
N ALA A 789 -2.28 10.01 -29.84
CA ALA A 789 -3.18 9.76 -30.99
C ALA A 789 -2.48 10.06 -32.33
N GLY A 790 -1.68 11.13 -32.44
CA GLY A 790 -0.97 11.50 -33.65
C GLY A 790 -0.02 10.43 -34.17
N GLN A 791 0.76 9.78 -33.31
CA GLN A 791 1.69 8.70 -33.69
C GLN A 791 0.92 7.44 -34.14
N ALA A 792 -0.14 7.08 -33.41
CA ALA A 792 -0.96 5.93 -33.75
C ALA A 792 -1.69 6.14 -35.09
N LEU A 793 -2.23 7.33 -35.35
CA LEU A 793 -2.88 7.71 -36.61
C LEU A 793 -1.89 7.77 -37.77
N ALA A 794 -0.66 8.26 -37.53
CA ALA A 794 0.38 8.29 -38.57
C ALA A 794 0.77 6.87 -39.03
N LEU A 795 0.70 5.87 -38.14
CA LEU A 795 0.99 4.48 -38.45
C LEU A 795 -0.20 3.74 -39.09
N ALA A 796 -1.43 4.06 -38.67
CA ALA A 796 -2.63 3.29 -39.00
C ALA A 796 -3.21 3.62 -40.38
N ASP A 797 -3.79 2.62 -41.04
CA ASP A 797 -4.57 2.78 -42.27
C ASP A 797 -6.03 3.20 -41.95
N ARG A 798 -6.57 2.67 -40.84
CA ARG A 798 -7.89 3.00 -40.30
C ARG A 798 -7.83 3.21 -38.80
N ALA A 799 -8.79 3.96 -38.27
CA ALA A 799 -8.92 4.18 -36.85
C ALA A 799 -10.35 3.93 -36.34
N TYR A 800 -10.41 3.50 -35.07
CA TYR A 800 -11.64 3.33 -34.31
C TYR A 800 -11.57 4.24 -33.07
N LEU A 801 -12.54 5.14 -32.94
CA LEU A 801 -12.67 6.01 -31.78
C LEU A 801 -13.60 5.35 -30.77
N LEU A 802 -13.04 4.96 -29.61
CA LEU A 802 -13.75 4.30 -28.52
C LEU A 802 -14.11 5.33 -27.44
N GLU A 803 -15.37 5.38 -27.05
CA GLU A 803 -15.84 6.22 -25.96
C GLU A 803 -16.79 5.41 -25.05
N THR A 804 -16.51 5.44 -23.74
CA THR A 804 -17.35 4.80 -22.71
C THR A 804 -17.69 3.33 -23.02
N GLY A 805 -16.74 2.57 -23.58
CA GLY A 805 -16.89 1.16 -23.90
C GLY A 805 -17.60 0.83 -25.21
N ALA A 806 -17.92 1.82 -26.04
CA ALA A 806 -18.56 1.63 -27.36
C ALA A 806 -17.73 2.36 -28.45
N ILE A 807 -17.82 1.86 -29.70
CA ILE A 807 -17.22 2.57 -30.84
C ILE A 807 -18.14 3.72 -31.24
N LEU A 808 -17.62 4.92 -31.10
CA LEU A 808 -18.28 6.17 -31.49
C LEU A 808 -18.18 6.37 -33.01
N LYS A 809 -16.98 6.16 -33.57
CA LYS A 809 -16.69 6.40 -34.98
C LYS A 809 -15.58 5.47 -35.49
N SER A 810 -15.61 5.16 -36.76
CA SER A 810 -14.52 4.43 -37.43
C SER A 810 -14.38 4.91 -38.87
N GLY A 811 -13.16 4.91 -39.40
CA GLY A 811 -12.88 5.36 -40.77
C GLY A 811 -11.42 5.35 -41.12
N ALA A 812 -11.06 5.88 -42.27
CA ALA A 812 -9.66 6.09 -42.65
C ALA A 812 -8.98 6.98 -41.60
N ALA A 813 -7.72 6.65 -41.28
CA ALA A 813 -6.98 7.33 -40.20
C ALA A 813 -6.89 8.85 -40.43
N GLU A 814 -6.78 9.27 -41.69
CA GLU A 814 -6.74 10.68 -42.09
C GLU A 814 -8.05 11.41 -41.78
N ILE A 815 -9.20 10.77 -42.04
CA ILE A 815 -10.51 11.32 -41.75
C ILE A 815 -10.73 11.48 -40.24
N ILE A 816 -10.32 10.46 -39.47
CA ILE A 816 -10.44 10.49 -38.00
C ILE A 816 -9.48 11.50 -37.39
N ALA A 817 -8.31 11.72 -37.98
CA ALA A 817 -7.34 12.71 -37.49
C ALA A 817 -7.88 14.16 -37.53
N GLU A 818 -8.72 14.47 -38.51
CA GLU A 818 -9.32 15.82 -38.71
C GLU A 818 -10.71 15.91 -38.03
N ASP A 819 -11.20 14.86 -37.44
CA ASP A 819 -12.55 14.81 -36.87
C ASP A 819 -12.63 15.54 -35.52
N PRO A 820 -13.53 16.53 -35.36
CA PRO A 820 -13.74 17.23 -34.09
C PRO A 820 -14.09 16.31 -32.90
N SER A 821 -14.66 15.12 -33.17
CA SER A 821 -14.97 14.13 -32.14
C SER A 821 -13.71 13.56 -31.47
N LEU A 822 -12.58 13.50 -32.18
CA LEU A 822 -11.29 13.08 -31.61
C LEU A 822 -10.85 14.09 -30.55
N GLU A 823 -10.87 15.38 -30.87
CA GLU A 823 -10.51 16.43 -29.95
C GLU A 823 -11.44 16.48 -28.73
N ALA A 824 -12.76 16.35 -28.98
CA ALA A 824 -13.75 16.29 -27.90
C ALA A 824 -13.53 15.11 -26.97
N ALA A 825 -13.17 13.93 -27.49
CA ALA A 825 -12.88 12.75 -26.69
C ALA A 825 -11.63 12.90 -25.82
N TYR A 826 -10.59 13.62 -26.24
CA TYR A 826 -9.34 13.78 -25.50
C TYR A 826 -9.30 15.01 -24.58
N LEU A 827 -9.90 16.12 -25.00
CA LEU A 827 -9.86 17.42 -24.29
C LEU A 827 -11.18 17.78 -23.59
N GLY A 828 -12.22 16.95 -23.77
CA GLY A 828 -13.57 17.18 -23.24
C GLY A 828 -14.31 18.30 -23.99
N GLY A 829 -15.34 17.96 -24.73
CA GLY A 829 -16.24 18.87 -25.45
C GLY A 829 -17.52 18.14 -25.76
N GLU A 830 -18.63 18.89 -25.96
CA GLU A 830 -19.84 18.31 -26.55
C GLU A 830 -19.58 18.15 -28.06
N ALA A 831 -19.58 16.92 -28.57
CA ALA A 831 -19.69 16.68 -30.00
C ALA A 831 -21.00 17.31 -30.47
N HIS A 832 -20.98 18.30 -31.35
CA HIS A 832 -22.16 18.90 -31.96
C HIS A 832 -22.94 17.80 -32.69
N GLY A 833 -24.05 17.35 -32.07
CA GLY A 833 -24.94 16.37 -32.72
C GLY A 833 -25.76 15.46 -31.80
N SER A 834 -26.32 15.97 -30.70
CA SER A 834 -27.51 15.35 -30.11
C SER A 834 -28.23 16.40 -29.23
N SER A 835 -29.18 17.10 -29.84
CA SER A 835 -30.16 17.89 -29.11
C SER A 835 -31.11 17.00 -28.33
N VAL A 836 -30.80 16.76 -27.08
CA VAL A 836 -31.76 16.33 -26.06
C VAL A 836 -32.07 17.57 -25.19
N PRO A 837 -33.35 17.98 -25.04
CA PRO A 837 -33.66 19.22 -24.34
C PRO A 837 -33.29 19.16 -22.85
N ARG A 838 -32.57 20.19 -22.42
CA ARG A 838 -32.38 20.48 -20.99
C ARG A 838 -33.70 20.99 -20.38
N THR A 839 -34.58 20.06 -20.02
CA THR A 839 -35.68 20.37 -19.08
C THR A 839 -36.13 19.10 -18.38
N ALA A 840 -35.98 19.09 -17.07
CA ALA A 840 -36.52 18.16 -16.06
C ALA A 840 -35.49 17.32 -15.31
N VAL A 841 -34.70 17.94 -14.41
CA VAL A 841 -34.31 17.32 -13.11
C VAL A 841 -34.11 18.46 -12.09
N LEU A 842 -35.18 19.04 -11.65
CA LEU A 842 -35.30 19.80 -10.42
C LEU A 842 -36.68 19.51 -9.84
N ALA A 843 -36.88 18.35 -9.24
CA ALA A 843 -37.93 18.01 -8.25
C ALA A 843 -37.96 16.49 -8.08
N SER A 844 -37.22 15.96 -7.13
CA SER A 844 -37.60 14.88 -6.18
C SER A 844 -36.41 14.55 -5.25
#